data_137a132dde7c5d34de08da8e58ec0118
#
_entry.id   137a132dde7c5d34de08da8e58ec0118
#
_cell.length_a   1.000
_cell.length_b   1.000
_cell.length_c   1.000
_cell.angle_alpha   90.00
_cell.angle_beta   90.00
_cell.angle_gamma   90.00
#
_symmetry.space_group_name_H-M   'P 1'
#
loop_
_entity.id
_entity.type
_entity.pdbx_description
1 polymer ?
#
loop_
_entity_poly.entity_id
_entity_poly.type
_entity_poly.pdbx_seq_one_letter_code
_entity_poly.pdbx_strand_id
1 'polypeptide(L)'
;MKRILSALLTLSVGLADLTAQTAVQKGPIVDKVLFNARSQEDLGLMDVAAGKSDLWNYGSSGGVFKRLPADVSSKLEPYTVSGASYVGLLLNPFPNKAPYITDASVDASGKAQFNPLAVQKIRFALNWLINRQKIVDEVFEGAGLPMFTPVVPGLPNASRFSLVATKLGMSDQGNEKQALADIDSAMSAASALPELKGRLVKGSPYWTFDGAAVTIRFVIRADDPNSRLPVGRYIADQIEKAGIKVERLEYDRSKAGGLVNRTDPATYQWSVYTEGLGSNETKAYWEMTISYDYAPWASIMPGGNNTAFWNYQQPELDRLTQAVVGGNIAGAKEYWDNMTAAMNLGLKESVRIMVAGKTSYFTAAKDRFATRVAYGIGDGLDKWSTYTADVKAEKSGADAGKKVLRMTGFSSRGTLFMNAWDPVGTQGFGDTYSGTIVKQLSDLELEANPATGVPMAVRATWSNLKTASEPAPVPGNAVLWNASTQKWASGLSYAKDAQGQYGYSPASSPITAKSSATFAFRFGAWHDGRAIDQNDYRYALAFPYDLAFKGGANARAFDASYASGVNPRLARARGYSFNKDGSITVWSDAFYPMDQAQLASLMAPSLQVAAVNSGAILPWEILEALRSLVSESSASGTAWSFNTEASSVEVDLLNPKLVADLRATLSDFVATKRVPAALAGQMSPETAVLDYQLAIAWLDAHGHAYISNGGFLLERYDASGNTGILAAFRDKDYPFEAGYWVKALKSDYSRVESVTVADPRKSQDLKVTVKVGLVSFPAVSSTPSDKATVTVSLMVGDRAISAAAKSVKGGSYEALIPAAAVDGLAIGAYTVVAESSLGKDDAPGFSSSVLMKF
;
A
#
# COMPACT_ATOMS: atom_id res chain seq x y z
N MET A 1 57.31 10.75 -9.03
CA MET A 1 58.00 9.82 -8.15
C MET A 1 58.92 10.56 -7.20
N LYS A 2 58.93 10.24 -5.93
CA LYS A 2 59.73 10.84 -4.85
C LYS A 2 59.29 12.23 -4.38
N ARG A 3 58.30 12.24 -3.47
CA ARG A 3 58.15 13.09 -2.30
C ARG A 3 56.87 12.69 -1.49
N ILE A 4 56.81 11.43 -1.03
CA ILE A 4 55.97 10.98 0.04
C ILE A 4 56.81 9.96 0.78
N LEU A 5 57.53 10.35 1.79
CA LEU A 5 58.07 9.60 2.92
C LEU A 5 58.97 10.55 3.69
N SER A 6 58.47 11.16 4.72
CA SER A 6 59.24 11.60 5.91
C SER A 6 58.36 12.48 6.79
N ALA A 7 57.66 11.86 7.71
CA ALA A 7 57.23 12.44 8.99
C ALA A 7 56.72 11.31 9.88
N LEU A 8 57.63 10.49 10.33
CA LEU A 8 57.43 9.61 11.48
C LEU A 8 58.57 9.87 12.44
N LEU A 9 58.24 10.04 13.70
CA LEU A 9 59.02 10.16 14.90
C LEU A 9 59.44 11.59 15.32
N THR A 10 58.69 12.15 16.26
CA THR A 10 59.21 12.59 17.54
C THR A 10 58.16 12.43 18.60
N LEU A 11 58.38 11.54 19.54
CA LEU A 11 57.65 11.39 20.83
C LEU A 11 57.89 12.63 21.67
N SER A 12 56.79 13.18 22.22
CA SER A 12 56.85 13.87 23.51
C SER A 12 55.56 13.52 24.28
N VAL A 13 55.79 12.88 25.41
CA VAL A 13 54.78 12.49 26.40
C VAL A 13 54.16 13.74 26.98
N GLY A 14 52.86 13.92 26.75
CA GLY A 14 52.00 14.83 27.47
C GLY A 14 50.70 14.09 27.75
N LEU A 15 50.51 13.67 29.01
CA LEU A 15 49.22 13.20 29.48
C LEU A 15 48.22 14.35 29.36
N ALA A 16 47.41 14.29 28.34
CA ALA A 16 46.14 14.97 28.29
C ALA A 16 45.06 13.90 28.22
N ASP A 17 44.15 13.87 29.16
CA ASP A 17 42.92 13.11 29.14
C ASP A 17 42.15 13.44 27.84
N LEU A 18 42.44 12.73 26.77
CA LEU A 18 41.56 12.62 25.61
C LEU A 18 40.51 11.61 26.02
N THR A 19 39.38 12.06 26.58
CA THR A 19 38.13 11.38 26.44
C THR A 19 37.90 11.21 24.94
N ALA A 20 38.26 10.06 24.39
CA ALA A 20 37.90 9.65 23.08
C ALA A 20 36.34 9.66 23.04
N GLN A 21 35.79 10.72 22.51
CA GLN A 21 34.40 10.80 22.18
C GLN A 21 34.21 9.69 21.13
N THR A 22 33.72 8.51 21.55
CA THR A 22 33.40 7.40 20.65
C THR A 22 32.50 7.96 19.58
N ALA A 23 32.98 7.99 18.35
CA ALA A 23 32.18 8.48 17.21
C ALA A 23 30.85 7.75 17.23
N VAL A 24 29.76 8.51 17.25
CA VAL A 24 28.41 7.95 17.32
C VAL A 24 28.16 7.13 16.06
N GLN A 25 27.86 5.85 16.26
CA GLN A 25 27.62 4.94 15.15
C GLN A 25 26.41 5.39 14.33
N LYS A 26 26.56 5.49 13.02
CA LYS A 26 25.50 5.80 12.05
C LYS A 26 24.76 4.54 11.61
N GLY A 27 23.53 4.72 11.09
CA GLY A 27 22.71 3.65 10.57
C GLY A 27 21.98 2.83 11.65
N PRO A 28 21.44 1.65 11.29
CA PRO A 28 20.73 0.76 12.23
C PRO A 28 21.63 0.20 13.35
N ILE A 29 21.00 -0.31 14.42
CA ILE A 29 21.74 -0.93 15.54
C ILE A 29 22.40 -2.23 15.10
N VAL A 30 21.70 -3.04 14.28
CA VAL A 30 22.24 -4.29 13.74
C VAL A 30 23.22 -4.01 12.61
N ASP A 31 24.23 -4.85 12.48
CA ASP A 31 25.28 -4.70 11.46
C ASP A 31 24.92 -5.38 10.14
N LYS A 32 24.11 -6.42 10.20
CA LYS A 32 23.74 -7.24 9.05
C LYS A 32 22.33 -7.78 9.20
N VAL A 33 21.61 -7.88 8.08
CA VAL A 33 20.34 -8.60 8.00
C VAL A 33 20.48 -9.71 6.97
N LEU A 34 20.10 -10.92 7.35
CA LEU A 34 20.05 -12.09 6.47
C LEU A 34 18.58 -12.40 6.19
N PHE A 35 18.16 -12.19 4.94
CA PHE A 35 16.80 -12.55 4.49
C PHE A 35 16.83 -13.92 3.83
N ASN A 36 15.88 -14.76 4.19
CA ASN A 36 15.58 -15.98 3.46
C ASN A 36 14.06 -16.18 3.33
N ALA A 37 13.64 -17.21 2.62
CA ALA A 37 12.22 -17.49 2.39
C ALA A 37 11.83 -18.92 2.74
N ARG A 38 10.56 -19.10 3.12
CA ARG A 38 9.87 -20.38 3.27
C ARG A 38 8.55 -20.34 2.54
N SER A 39 8.12 -21.47 2.02
CA SER A 39 6.81 -21.62 1.36
C SER A 39 5.72 -22.14 2.29
N GLN A 40 6.04 -22.44 3.55
CA GLN A 40 5.10 -22.96 4.55
C GLN A 40 5.22 -22.15 5.84
N GLU A 41 4.06 -21.77 6.40
CA GLU A 41 3.97 -20.90 7.58
C GLU A 41 4.53 -21.60 8.83
N ASP A 42 4.19 -22.87 9.05
CA ASP A 42 4.62 -23.67 10.19
C ASP A 42 6.15 -23.83 10.22
N LEU A 43 6.78 -24.08 9.06
CA LEU A 43 8.23 -24.16 8.97
C LEU A 43 8.92 -22.84 9.32
N GLY A 44 8.35 -21.71 8.89
CA GLY A 44 8.86 -20.39 9.27
C GLY A 44 8.80 -20.15 10.78
N LEU A 45 7.68 -20.50 11.43
CA LEU A 45 7.52 -20.40 12.88
C LEU A 45 8.46 -21.36 13.63
N MET A 46 8.64 -22.58 13.14
CA MET A 46 9.59 -23.53 13.70
C MET A 46 11.05 -23.06 13.58
N ASP A 47 11.41 -22.42 12.47
CA ASP A 47 12.76 -21.84 12.29
C ASP A 47 13.04 -20.73 13.32
N VAL A 48 12.04 -19.90 13.65
CA VAL A 48 12.16 -18.91 14.73
C VAL A 48 12.33 -19.58 16.09
N ALA A 49 11.50 -20.57 16.42
CA ALA A 49 11.59 -21.29 17.69
C ALA A 49 12.90 -22.07 17.84
N ALA A 50 13.50 -22.51 16.73
CA ALA A 50 14.79 -23.21 16.69
C ALA A 50 16.00 -22.25 16.68
N GLY A 51 15.80 -20.94 16.65
CA GLY A 51 16.87 -19.93 16.58
C GLY A 51 17.59 -19.87 15.22
N LYS A 52 17.01 -20.45 14.16
CA LYS A 52 17.52 -20.31 12.79
C LYS A 52 17.09 -18.97 12.17
N SER A 53 15.98 -18.40 12.63
CA SER A 53 15.53 -17.08 12.32
C SER A 53 15.21 -16.31 13.59
N ASP A 54 15.34 -14.98 13.56
CA ASP A 54 15.00 -14.10 14.68
C ASP A 54 13.59 -13.52 14.51
N LEU A 55 13.16 -13.32 13.26
CA LEU A 55 11.85 -12.79 12.87
C LEU A 55 11.22 -13.64 11.75
N TRP A 56 9.94 -13.97 11.90
CA TRP A 56 9.09 -14.46 10.83
C TRP A 56 8.25 -13.31 10.29
N ASN A 57 8.64 -12.80 9.11
CA ASN A 57 8.03 -11.65 8.46
C ASN A 57 6.86 -12.05 7.56
N TYR A 58 5.88 -12.71 8.14
CA TYR A 58 4.62 -13.05 7.48
C TYR A 58 3.53 -13.24 8.52
N GLY A 59 2.37 -12.74 8.22
CA GLY A 59 1.20 -12.90 9.08
C GLY A 59 0.64 -14.31 9.01
N SER A 60 1.14 -15.20 9.84
CA SER A 60 0.61 -16.56 9.95
C SER A 60 -0.84 -16.57 10.38
N SER A 61 -1.61 -17.51 9.84
CA SER A 61 -3.01 -17.69 10.22
C SER A 61 -3.14 -18.13 11.67
N GLY A 62 -4.24 -17.70 12.31
CA GLY A 62 -4.51 -18.07 13.70
C GLY A 62 -4.60 -19.56 13.94
N GLY A 63 -5.16 -20.31 12.99
CA GLY A 63 -5.22 -21.77 13.06
C GLY A 63 -3.83 -22.40 13.06
N VAL A 64 -2.91 -21.95 12.19
CA VAL A 64 -1.53 -22.45 12.17
C VAL A 64 -0.84 -22.11 13.50
N PHE A 65 -0.94 -20.86 13.96
CA PHE A 65 -0.29 -20.43 15.19
C PHE A 65 -0.80 -21.19 16.44
N LYS A 66 -2.12 -21.38 16.53
CA LYS A 66 -2.76 -22.10 17.66
C LYS A 66 -2.42 -23.59 17.71
N ARG A 67 -2.15 -24.21 16.57
CA ARG A 67 -1.78 -25.64 16.49
C ARG A 67 -0.30 -25.93 16.75
N LEU A 68 0.54 -24.90 16.97
CA LEU A 68 1.94 -25.11 17.32
C LEU A 68 2.09 -25.89 18.62
N PRO A 69 3.05 -26.82 18.71
CA PRO A 69 3.40 -27.49 19.96
C PRO A 69 3.77 -26.46 21.05
N ALA A 70 3.44 -26.74 22.31
CA ALA A 70 3.68 -25.82 23.42
C ALA A 70 5.16 -25.47 23.62
N ASP A 71 6.07 -26.38 23.33
CA ASP A 71 7.52 -26.18 23.39
C ASP A 71 8.02 -25.26 22.24
N VAL A 72 7.29 -25.16 21.15
CA VAL A 72 7.53 -24.23 20.04
C VAL A 72 6.93 -22.87 20.38
N SER A 73 5.64 -22.80 20.66
CA SER A 73 4.91 -21.54 20.88
C SER A 73 5.46 -20.76 22.09
N SER A 74 5.95 -21.43 23.14
CA SER A 74 6.57 -20.79 24.31
C SER A 74 7.83 -19.98 24.01
N LYS A 75 8.50 -20.26 22.88
CA LYS A 75 9.73 -19.58 22.40
C LYS A 75 9.42 -18.41 21.47
N LEU A 76 8.17 -18.20 21.12
CA LEU A 76 7.72 -17.21 20.17
C LEU A 76 7.09 -16.02 20.87
N GLU A 77 7.36 -14.82 20.38
CA GLU A 77 6.69 -13.59 20.75
C GLU A 77 5.82 -13.13 19.58
N PRO A 78 4.48 -13.17 19.70
CA PRO A 78 3.59 -12.76 18.62
C PRO A 78 3.44 -11.24 18.56
N TYR A 79 3.33 -10.74 17.33
CA TYR A 79 2.90 -9.40 16.96
C TYR A 79 1.59 -9.57 16.19
N THR A 80 0.49 -9.41 16.89
CA THR A 80 -0.84 -9.67 16.34
C THR A 80 -1.36 -8.44 15.61
N VAL A 81 -1.74 -8.64 14.36
CA VAL A 81 -2.36 -7.62 13.51
C VAL A 81 -3.72 -8.13 13.07
N SER A 82 -4.78 -7.43 13.48
CA SER A 82 -6.14 -7.77 13.05
C SER A 82 -6.42 -7.13 11.71
N GLY A 83 -6.66 -7.98 10.70
CA GLY A 83 -7.07 -7.55 9.38
C GLY A 83 -5.95 -7.04 8.46
N ALA A 84 -4.68 -7.31 8.75
CA ALA A 84 -3.58 -7.03 7.83
C ALA A 84 -3.80 -7.64 6.44
N SER A 85 -4.57 -8.71 6.37
CA SER A 85 -5.02 -9.31 5.12
C SER A 85 -6.48 -9.78 5.23
N TYR A 86 -7.16 -9.79 4.09
CA TYR A 86 -8.54 -10.25 4.02
C TYR A 86 -8.80 -11.06 2.76
N VAL A 87 -9.86 -11.86 2.82
CA VAL A 87 -10.36 -12.64 1.70
C VAL A 87 -11.63 -12.00 1.16
N GLY A 88 -11.68 -11.88 -0.15
CA GLY A 88 -12.83 -11.38 -0.89
C GLY A 88 -13.05 -12.18 -2.16
N LEU A 89 -14.04 -11.74 -2.92
CA LEU A 89 -14.35 -12.21 -4.26
C LEU A 89 -14.20 -11.05 -5.22
N LEU A 90 -13.52 -11.28 -6.34
CA LEU A 90 -13.59 -10.43 -7.51
C LEU A 90 -14.52 -11.09 -8.53
N LEU A 91 -15.48 -10.34 -9.04
CA LEU A 91 -16.49 -10.82 -9.98
C LEU A 91 -16.27 -10.19 -11.36
N ASN A 92 -16.46 -10.98 -12.41
CA ASN A 92 -16.46 -10.50 -13.80
C ASN A 92 -17.88 -10.11 -14.24
N PRO A 93 -18.23 -8.82 -14.27
CA PRO A 93 -19.58 -8.37 -14.61
C PRO A 93 -19.83 -8.21 -16.12
N PHE A 94 -18.87 -8.57 -16.99
CA PHE A 94 -19.03 -8.38 -18.44
C PHE A 94 -20.32 -9.04 -18.97
N PRO A 95 -21.12 -8.37 -19.81
CA PRO A 95 -20.94 -7.03 -20.37
C PRO A 95 -21.49 -5.89 -19.48
N ASN A 96 -21.93 -6.15 -18.27
CA ASN A 96 -22.51 -5.22 -17.29
C ASN A 96 -23.71 -4.40 -17.79
N LYS A 97 -24.41 -4.93 -18.77
CA LYS A 97 -25.62 -4.34 -19.41
C LYS A 97 -26.51 -5.43 -19.98
N ALA A 98 -27.83 -5.15 -20.04
CA ALA A 98 -28.75 -6.02 -20.73
C ALA A 98 -28.36 -6.20 -22.22
N PRO A 99 -28.59 -7.36 -22.80
CA PRO A 99 -29.25 -8.53 -22.26
C PRO A 99 -28.38 -9.51 -21.48
N TYR A 100 -27.18 -9.09 -20.99
CA TYR A 100 -26.27 -9.87 -20.13
C TYR A 100 -25.69 -11.11 -20.85
N ILE A 101 -25.57 -11.05 -22.16
CA ILE A 101 -25.03 -12.11 -23.01
C ILE A 101 -23.61 -11.72 -23.43
N THR A 102 -22.69 -12.67 -23.35
CA THR A 102 -21.31 -12.50 -23.88
C THR A 102 -21.32 -12.48 -25.41
N ASP A 103 -20.31 -11.86 -26.00
CA ASP A 103 -20.14 -11.88 -27.46
C ASP A 103 -19.44 -13.17 -27.89
N ALA A 104 -20.13 -13.99 -28.71
CA ALA A 104 -19.59 -15.26 -29.22
C ALA A 104 -18.28 -15.07 -30.00
N SER A 105 -18.02 -13.88 -30.56
CA SER A 105 -16.82 -13.63 -31.39
C SER A 105 -15.55 -13.45 -30.52
N VAL A 106 -15.71 -13.09 -29.24
CA VAL A 106 -14.61 -12.89 -28.29
C VAL A 106 -14.64 -13.87 -27.13
N ASP A 107 -15.79 -14.52 -26.86
CA ASP A 107 -15.90 -15.54 -25.81
C ASP A 107 -14.97 -16.73 -26.11
N ALA A 108 -14.19 -17.13 -25.13
CA ALA A 108 -13.19 -18.21 -25.28
C ALA A 108 -13.78 -19.56 -25.67
N SER A 109 -15.08 -19.78 -25.45
CA SER A 109 -15.80 -20.98 -25.88
C SER A 109 -16.30 -20.89 -27.34
N GLY A 110 -16.22 -19.73 -27.98
CA GLY A 110 -16.78 -19.46 -29.31
C GLY A 110 -18.32 -19.45 -29.32
N LYS A 111 -18.97 -19.35 -28.15
CA LYS A 111 -20.41 -19.34 -27.99
C LYS A 111 -20.84 -18.24 -27.06
N ALA A 112 -21.97 -17.58 -27.41
CA ALA A 112 -22.60 -16.65 -26.52
C ALA A 112 -23.09 -17.36 -25.24
N GLN A 113 -22.86 -16.77 -24.09
CA GLN A 113 -23.26 -17.27 -22.78
C GLN A 113 -24.03 -16.19 -22.02
N PHE A 114 -24.99 -16.60 -21.19
CA PHE A 114 -25.61 -15.69 -20.26
C PHE A 114 -24.72 -15.57 -19.02
N ASN A 115 -24.30 -14.35 -18.68
CA ASN A 115 -23.55 -14.10 -17.44
C ASN A 115 -24.49 -13.62 -16.34
N PRO A 116 -24.80 -14.44 -15.33
CA PRO A 116 -25.64 -14.02 -14.22
C PRO A 116 -25.00 -12.90 -13.40
N LEU A 117 -23.65 -12.81 -13.37
CA LEU A 117 -22.93 -11.76 -12.66
C LEU A 117 -22.89 -10.43 -13.42
N ALA A 118 -23.34 -10.37 -14.67
CA ALA A 118 -23.61 -9.11 -15.38
C ALA A 118 -24.85 -8.41 -14.79
N VAL A 119 -25.73 -9.15 -14.12
CA VAL A 119 -26.93 -8.61 -13.46
C VAL A 119 -26.54 -8.10 -12.07
N GLN A 120 -26.51 -6.79 -11.87
CA GLN A 120 -26.09 -6.14 -10.62
C GLN A 120 -26.86 -6.66 -9.39
N LYS A 121 -28.17 -6.89 -9.51
CA LYS A 121 -28.99 -7.42 -8.40
C LYS A 121 -28.53 -8.81 -7.92
N ILE A 122 -28.03 -9.65 -8.84
CA ILE A 122 -27.50 -10.97 -8.48
C ILE A 122 -26.19 -10.80 -7.73
N ARG A 123 -25.27 -9.96 -8.23
CA ARG A 123 -24.01 -9.68 -7.50
C ARG A 123 -24.30 -9.18 -6.08
N PHE A 124 -25.23 -8.23 -5.95
CA PHE A 124 -25.60 -7.67 -4.66
C PHE A 124 -26.19 -8.73 -3.72
N ALA A 125 -27.06 -9.62 -4.22
CA ALA A 125 -27.67 -10.69 -3.42
C ALA A 125 -26.65 -11.70 -2.86
N LEU A 126 -25.48 -11.87 -3.52
CA LEU A 126 -24.42 -12.74 -2.99
C LEU A 126 -23.91 -12.30 -1.60
N ASN A 127 -24.07 -11.03 -1.23
CA ASN A 127 -23.70 -10.56 0.11
C ASN A 127 -24.50 -11.23 1.23
N TRP A 128 -25.77 -11.60 0.98
CA TRP A 128 -26.62 -12.34 1.95
C TRP A 128 -26.48 -13.85 1.83
N LEU A 129 -25.99 -14.35 0.69
CA LEU A 129 -25.76 -15.78 0.49
C LEU A 129 -24.55 -16.28 1.29
N ILE A 130 -23.61 -15.40 1.62
CA ILE A 130 -22.37 -15.72 2.32
C ILE A 130 -22.55 -15.54 3.83
N ASN A 131 -22.50 -16.64 4.60
CA ASN A 131 -22.40 -16.59 6.06
C ASN A 131 -20.93 -16.36 6.45
N ARG A 132 -20.58 -15.11 6.74
CA ARG A 132 -19.22 -14.67 7.08
C ARG A 132 -18.79 -15.17 8.44
N GLN A 133 -19.73 -15.20 9.42
CA GLN A 133 -19.43 -15.72 10.75
C GLN A 133 -19.05 -17.20 10.70
N LYS A 134 -19.76 -18.00 9.91
CA LYS A 134 -19.42 -19.42 9.70
C LYS A 134 -18.01 -19.59 9.14
N ILE A 135 -17.61 -18.74 8.18
CA ILE A 135 -16.24 -18.76 7.62
C ILE A 135 -15.21 -18.42 8.70
N VAL A 136 -15.46 -17.41 9.53
CA VAL A 136 -14.58 -17.06 10.65
C VAL A 136 -14.44 -18.20 11.63
N ASP A 137 -15.56 -18.84 12.00
CA ASP A 137 -15.56 -19.90 13.01
C ASP A 137 -14.93 -21.20 12.49
N GLU A 138 -15.27 -21.62 11.27
CA GLU A 138 -14.89 -22.94 10.73
C GLU A 138 -13.58 -22.91 9.91
N VAL A 139 -13.33 -21.84 9.16
CA VAL A 139 -12.12 -21.77 8.33
C VAL A 139 -10.97 -21.07 9.05
N PHE A 140 -11.26 -19.99 9.78
CA PHE A 140 -10.22 -19.24 10.51
C PHE A 140 -10.13 -19.62 11.99
N GLU A 141 -10.90 -20.62 12.43
CA GLU A 141 -10.89 -21.14 13.82
C GLU A 141 -11.06 -20.01 14.85
N GLY A 142 -11.93 -19.03 14.54
CA GLY A 142 -12.16 -17.84 15.36
C GLY A 142 -11.04 -16.78 15.30
N ALA A 143 -10.02 -16.98 14.45
CA ALA A 143 -8.94 -16.02 14.27
C ALA A 143 -9.19 -15.11 13.04
N GLY A 144 -10.33 -14.46 13.02
CA GLY A 144 -10.73 -13.54 11.95
C GLY A 144 -11.93 -12.70 12.38
N LEU A 145 -12.33 -11.82 11.47
CA LEU A 145 -13.49 -10.96 11.65
C LEU A 145 -14.32 -10.95 10.37
N PRO A 146 -15.66 -11.02 10.43
CA PRO A 146 -16.52 -10.79 9.27
C PRO A 146 -16.21 -9.42 8.65
N MET A 147 -16.12 -9.37 7.31
CA MET A 147 -15.88 -8.12 6.58
C MET A 147 -16.94 -7.90 5.51
N PHE A 148 -17.41 -6.66 5.41
CA PHE A 148 -18.32 -6.20 4.36
C PHE A 148 -17.66 -5.13 3.49
N THR A 149 -16.70 -4.41 4.05
CA THR A 149 -16.03 -3.27 3.44
C THR A 149 -14.54 -3.51 3.35
N PRO A 150 -13.81 -2.87 2.43
CA PRO A 150 -12.37 -3.00 2.34
C PRO A 150 -11.61 -2.33 3.50
N VAL A 151 -12.28 -1.49 4.29
CA VAL A 151 -11.66 -0.91 5.49
C VAL A 151 -11.75 -1.94 6.61
N VAL A 152 -10.61 -2.45 6.98
CA VAL A 152 -10.48 -3.59 7.90
C VAL A 152 -10.93 -3.23 9.30
N PRO A 153 -11.74 -4.09 9.97
CA PRO A 153 -12.08 -3.91 11.38
C PRO A 153 -10.81 -3.77 12.23
N GLY A 154 -10.77 -2.74 13.08
CA GLY A 154 -9.60 -2.41 13.90
C GLY A 154 -8.73 -1.28 13.34
N LEU A 155 -8.90 -0.90 12.07
CA LEU A 155 -8.31 0.33 11.55
C LEU A 155 -9.17 1.55 11.93
N PRO A 156 -8.56 2.76 11.97
CA PRO A 156 -9.32 3.99 12.12
C PRO A 156 -10.46 4.05 11.10
N ASN A 157 -11.61 4.57 11.53
CA ASN A 157 -12.82 4.77 10.71
C ASN A 157 -13.55 3.51 10.21
N ALA A 158 -13.07 2.30 10.45
CA ALA A 158 -13.72 1.07 10.03
C ALA A 158 -15.19 1.00 10.46
N SER A 159 -15.50 1.43 11.68
CA SER A 159 -16.87 1.46 12.21
C SER A 159 -17.81 2.36 11.40
N ARG A 160 -17.32 3.50 10.89
CA ARG A 160 -18.13 4.41 10.05
C ARG A 160 -18.55 3.74 8.75
N PHE A 161 -17.64 3.00 8.12
CA PHE A 161 -17.94 2.31 6.86
C PHE A 161 -18.77 1.04 7.08
N SER A 162 -18.59 0.33 8.19
CA SER A 162 -19.43 -0.81 8.55
C SER A 162 -20.90 -0.42 8.69
N LEU A 163 -21.20 0.81 9.12
CA LEU A 163 -22.57 1.34 9.16
C LEU A 163 -23.22 1.38 7.77
N VAL A 164 -22.48 1.59 6.71
CA VAL A 164 -23.02 1.59 5.34
C VAL A 164 -23.53 0.20 4.99
N ALA A 165 -22.76 -0.84 5.30
CA ALA A 165 -23.16 -2.23 5.09
C ALA A 165 -24.40 -2.60 5.94
N THR A 166 -24.43 -2.17 7.21
CA THR A 166 -25.58 -2.38 8.10
C THR A 166 -26.85 -1.73 7.55
N LYS A 167 -26.76 -0.48 7.06
CA LYS A 167 -27.92 0.21 6.42
C LYS A 167 -28.43 -0.50 5.18
N LEU A 168 -27.56 -1.23 4.47
CA LEU A 168 -27.93 -2.05 3.33
C LEU A 168 -28.52 -3.43 3.76
N GLY A 169 -28.65 -3.71 5.05
CA GLY A 169 -29.21 -4.95 5.57
C GLY A 169 -28.22 -6.11 5.63
N MET A 170 -26.92 -5.86 5.46
CA MET A 170 -25.91 -6.91 5.54
C MET A 170 -25.69 -7.34 7.00
N SER A 171 -25.48 -8.63 7.22
CA SER A 171 -25.23 -9.21 8.54
C SER A 171 -24.16 -10.30 8.47
N ASP A 172 -23.48 -10.55 9.59
CA ASP A 172 -22.39 -11.54 9.68
C ASP A 172 -22.82 -12.95 9.29
N GLN A 173 -24.07 -13.31 9.61
CA GLN A 173 -24.62 -14.63 9.29
C GLN A 173 -25.25 -14.70 7.89
N GLY A 174 -25.37 -13.56 7.20
CA GLY A 174 -26.09 -13.48 5.93
C GLY A 174 -27.61 -13.72 6.11
N ASN A 175 -28.28 -13.97 4.99
CA ASN A 175 -29.68 -14.38 4.93
C ASN A 175 -29.91 -15.23 3.67
N GLU A 176 -29.58 -16.51 3.75
CA GLU A 176 -29.64 -17.44 2.60
C GLU A 176 -31.02 -17.42 1.94
N LYS A 177 -32.09 -17.47 2.72
CA LYS A 177 -33.47 -17.48 2.19
C LYS A 177 -33.77 -16.24 1.35
N GLN A 178 -33.40 -15.07 1.82
CA GLN A 178 -33.55 -13.80 1.09
C GLN A 178 -32.69 -13.79 -0.17
N ALA A 179 -31.42 -14.19 -0.06
CA ALA A 179 -30.52 -14.23 -1.17
C ALA A 179 -31.00 -15.11 -2.32
N LEU A 180 -31.46 -16.32 -2.00
CA LEU A 180 -32.02 -17.25 -3.00
C LEU A 180 -33.25 -16.68 -3.69
N ALA A 181 -34.16 -16.04 -2.94
CA ALA A 181 -35.35 -15.40 -3.47
C ALA A 181 -34.98 -14.20 -4.39
N ASP A 182 -34.02 -13.39 -4.00
CA ASP A 182 -33.56 -12.21 -4.78
C ASP A 182 -32.87 -12.64 -6.08
N ILE A 183 -32.04 -13.68 -6.03
CA ILE A 183 -31.37 -14.24 -7.19
C ILE A 183 -32.42 -14.82 -8.15
N ASP A 184 -33.36 -15.62 -7.68
CA ASP A 184 -34.43 -16.21 -8.51
C ASP A 184 -35.29 -15.12 -9.16
N SER A 185 -35.64 -14.08 -8.40
CA SER A 185 -36.36 -12.92 -8.92
C SER A 185 -35.57 -12.18 -10.01
N ALA A 186 -34.29 -11.97 -9.80
CA ALA A 186 -33.42 -11.30 -10.79
C ALA A 186 -33.24 -12.14 -12.06
N MET A 187 -33.06 -13.47 -11.93
CA MET A 187 -32.97 -14.39 -13.04
C MET A 187 -34.32 -14.44 -13.84
N SER A 188 -35.46 -14.47 -13.13
CA SER A 188 -36.79 -14.43 -13.75
C SER A 188 -37.03 -13.10 -14.48
N ALA A 189 -36.64 -11.98 -13.90
CA ALA A 189 -36.68 -10.68 -14.56
C ALA A 189 -35.82 -10.63 -15.82
N ALA A 190 -34.62 -11.20 -15.77
CA ALA A 190 -33.74 -11.30 -16.93
C ALA A 190 -34.38 -12.18 -18.04
N SER A 191 -34.95 -13.33 -17.68
CA SER A 191 -35.55 -14.25 -18.64
C SER A 191 -36.77 -13.65 -19.39
N ALA A 192 -37.36 -12.59 -18.84
CA ALA A 192 -38.45 -11.85 -19.49
C ALA A 192 -37.99 -10.85 -20.55
N LEU A 193 -36.69 -10.55 -20.64
CA LEU A 193 -36.13 -9.65 -21.68
C LEU A 193 -36.37 -10.25 -23.08
N PRO A 194 -36.67 -9.44 -24.11
CA PRO A 194 -36.95 -9.92 -25.44
C PRO A 194 -35.87 -10.88 -25.99
N GLU A 195 -34.61 -10.55 -25.79
CA GLU A 195 -33.45 -11.31 -26.30
C GLU A 195 -33.19 -12.62 -25.52
N LEU A 196 -33.78 -12.76 -24.32
CA LEU A 196 -33.61 -13.91 -23.42
C LEU A 196 -34.87 -14.79 -23.35
N LYS A 197 -36.01 -14.32 -23.88
CA LYS A 197 -37.27 -15.02 -23.80
C LYS A 197 -37.22 -16.37 -24.54
N GLY A 198 -37.46 -17.44 -23.81
CA GLY A 198 -37.37 -18.80 -24.31
C GLY A 198 -35.94 -19.36 -24.43
N ARG A 199 -34.90 -18.51 -24.22
CA ARG A 199 -33.50 -18.91 -24.24
C ARG A 199 -32.98 -19.10 -22.82
N LEU A 200 -33.30 -18.15 -21.90
CA LEU A 200 -32.99 -18.28 -20.48
C LEU A 200 -34.19 -18.88 -19.77
N VAL A 201 -34.07 -20.14 -19.35
CA VAL A 201 -35.17 -20.92 -18.80
C VAL A 201 -34.82 -21.48 -17.43
N LYS A 202 -35.75 -21.37 -16.50
CA LYS A 202 -35.61 -22.01 -15.18
C LYS A 202 -35.68 -23.51 -15.32
N GLY A 203 -34.61 -24.21 -14.97
CA GLY A 203 -34.53 -25.66 -14.97
C GLY A 203 -34.33 -26.23 -13.58
N SER A 204 -34.14 -27.54 -13.50
CA SER A 204 -33.75 -28.25 -12.29
C SER A 204 -32.66 -29.24 -12.64
N PRO A 205 -31.47 -29.22 -11.97
CA PRO A 205 -31.16 -28.36 -10.84
C PRO A 205 -30.73 -26.93 -11.19
N TYR A 206 -30.49 -26.65 -12.50
CA TYR A 206 -29.89 -25.38 -12.93
C TYR A 206 -30.73 -24.62 -13.92
N TRP A 207 -30.64 -23.30 -13.91
CA TRP A 207 -31.07 -22.45 -15.01
C TRP A 207 -30.29 -22.82 -16.28
N THR A 208 -30.95 -22.72 -17.42
CA THR A 208 -30.33 -23.00 -18.73
C THR A 208 -30.41 -21.78 -19.65
N PHE A 209 -29.40 -21.61 -20.46
CA PHE A 209 -29.37 -20.66 -21.56
C PHE A 209 -29.06 -21.40 -22.86
N ASP A 210 -29.96 -21.28 -23.88
CA ASP A 210 -29.89 -22.04 -25.14
C ASP A 210 -29.71 -23.56 -24.90
N GLY A 211 -30.37 -24.10 -23.87
CA GLY A 211 -30.33 -25.51 -23.51
C GLY A 211 -29.11 -25.95 -22.68
N ALA A 212 -28.10 -25.10 -22.53
CA ALA A 212 -26.94 -25.39 -21.68
C ALA A 212 -27.11 -24.80 -20.25
N ALA A 213 -26.57 -25.46 -19.23
CA ALA A 213 -26.61 -24.93 -17.86
C ALA A 213 -25.88 -23.59 -17.76
N VAL A 214 -26.55 -22.59 -17.17
CA VAL A 214 -25.91 -21.33 -16.80
C VAL A 214 -24.79 -21.61 -15.82
N THR A 215 -23.55 -21.31 -16.21
CA THR A 215 -22.35 -21.74 -15.50
C THR A 215 -21.49 -20.55 -15.09
N ILE A 216 -21.10 -20.50 -13.79
CA ILE A 216 -20.07 -19.61 -13.24
C ILE A 216 -18.75 -20.37 -13.21
N ARG A 217 -17.70 -19.82 -13.86
CA ARG A 217 -16.32 -20.33 -13.76
C ARG A 217 -15.63 -19.68 -12.56
N PHE A 218 -15.50 -20.43 -11.48
CA PHE A 218 -14.99 -19.93 -10.21
C PHE A 218 -13.52 -20.31 -10.03
N VAL A 219 -12.62 -19.35 -10.20
CA VAL A 219 -11.18 -19.50 -9.96
C VAL A 219 -10.91 -19.46 -8.46
N ILE A 220 -10.53 -20.59 -7.91
CA ILE A 220 -10.27 -20.78 -6.47
C ILE A 220 -8.77 -21.01 -6.26
N ARG A 221 -8.14 -20.26 -5.36
CA ARG A 221 -6.71 -20.36 -5.05
C ARG A 221 -6.42 -21.63 -4.25
N ALA A 222 -5.90 -22.64 -4.94
CA ALA A 222 -5.58 -23.95 -4.35
C ALA A 222 -4.31 -23.93 -3.46
N ASP A 223 -3.39 -23.00 -3.72
CA ASP A 223 -2.16 -22.80 -2.95
C ASP A 223 -2.34 -21.95 -1.67
N ASP A 224 -3.60 -21.70 -1.26
CA ASP A 224 -3.95 -21.10 0.02
C ASP A 224 -4.95 -22.01 0.76
N PRO A 225 -4.47 -23.19 1.25
CA PRO A 225 -5.34 -24.23 1.79
C PRO A 225 -5.98 -23.87 3.13
N ASN A 226 -5.41 -22.91 3.85
CA ASN A 226 -5.92 -22.48 5.15
C ASN A 226 -6.88 -21.26 5.07
N SER A 227 -7.22 -20.81 3.85
CA SER A 227 -8.01 -19.61 3.66
C SER A 227 -8.85 -19.68 2.38
N ARG A 228 -8.29 -19.25 1.23
CA ARG A 228 -9.07 -19.07 -0.02
C ARG A 228 -9.64 -20.35 -0.60
N LEU A 229 -8.95 -21.47 -0.44
CA LEU A 229 -9.46 -22.75 -0.94
C LEU A 229 -10.77 -23.18 -0.24
N PRO A 230 -10.82 -23.34 1.10
CA PRO A 230 -12.07 -23.72 1.78
C PRO A 230 -13.16 -22.63 1.66
N VAL A 231 -12.81 -21.34 1.69
CA VAL A 231 -13.76 -20.24 1.47
C VAL A 231 -14.38 -20.32 0.08
N GLY A 232 -13.56 -20.52 -0.97
CA GLY A 232 -14.06 -20.61 -2.35
C GLY A 232 -14.98 -21.83 -2.56
N ARG A 233 -14.62 -22.99 -2.01
CA ARG A 233 -15.45 -24.20 -2.07
C ARG A 233 -16.80 -23.98 -1.38
N TYR A 234 -16.81 -23.42 -0.17
CA TYR A 234 -18.03 -23.08 0.56
C TYR A 234 -18.91 -22.13 -0.27
N ILE A 235 -18.37 -21.05 -0.82
CA ILE A 235 -19.17 -20.09 -1.60
C ILE A 235 -19.68 -20.70 -2.91
N ALA A 236 -18.91 -21.57 -3.55
CA ALA A 236 -19.35 -22.32 -4.72
C ALA A 236 -20.60 -23.17 -4.41
N ASP A 237 -20.59 -23.87 -3.28
CA ASP A 237 -21.75 -24.66 -2.81
C ASP A 237 -22.97 -23.78 -2.55
N GLN A 238 -22.77 -22.57 -2.02
CA GLN A 238 -23.89 -21.63 -1.82
C GLN A 238 -24.47 -21.13 -3.15
N ILE A 239 -23.63 -20.83 -4.14
CA ILE A 239 -24.10 -20.37 -5.47
C ILE A 239 -24.88 -21.48 -6.20
N GLU A 240 -24.49 -22.74 -6.05
CA GLU A 240 -25.22 -23.87 -6.65
C GLU A 240 -26.65 -24.02 -6.09
N LYS A 241 -26.88 -23.65 -4.83
CA LYS A 241 -28.24 -23.63 -4.25
C LYS A 241 -29.17 -22.61 -4.97
N ALA A 242 -28.59 -21.57 -5.58
CA ALA A 242 -29.36 -20.60 -6.37
C ALA A 242 -29.72 -21.10 -7.78
N GLY A 243 -29.45 -22.38 -8.10
CA GLY A 243 -29.72 -22.95 -9.40
C GLY A 243 -28.75 -22.49 -10.50
N ILE A 244 -27.56 -22.08 -10.14
CA ILE A 244 -26.50 -21.68 -11.05
C ILE A 244 -25.34 -22.69 -10.91
N LYS A 245 -24.95 -23.34 -12.01
CA LYS A 245 -23.85 -24.32 -12.00
C LYS A 245 -22.51 -23.63 -11.71
N VAL A 246 -21.66 -24.25 -10.91
CA VAL A 246 -20.32 -23.74 -10.64
C VAL A 246 -19.25 -24.71 -11.13
N GLU A 247 -18.45 -24.25 -12.08
CA GLU A 247 -17.21 -24.91 -12.49
C GLU A 247 -16.07 -24.41 -11.59
N ARG A 248 -15.56 -25.27 -10.71
CA ARG A 248 -14.50 -24.95 -9.76
C ARG A 248 -13.13 -25.09 -10.43
N LEU A 249 -12.47 -23.98 -10.69
CA LEU A 249 -11.13 -23.89 -11.28
C LEU A 249 -10.11 -23.68 -10.15
N GLU A 250 -9.67 -24.77 -9.53
CA GLU A 250 -8.73 -24.73 -8.42
C GLU A 250 -7.29 -24.62 -8.97
N TYR A 251 -6.73 -23.39 -8.89
CA TYR A 251 -5.46 -23.04 -9.48
C TYR A 251 -4.50 -22.43 -8.46
N ASP A 252 -3.19 -22.63 -8.70
CA ASP A 252 -2.14 -21.89 -8.00
C ASP A 252 -2.16 -20.40 -8.37
N ARG A 253 -1.35 -19.61 -7.64
CA ARG A 253 -1.25 -18.16 -7.84
C ARG A 253 -0.90 -17.77 -9.28
N SER A 254 0.07 -18.48 -9.88
CA SER A 254 0.58 -18.13 -11.21
C SER A 254 -0.51 -18.31 -12.26
N LYS A 255 -1.16 -19.48 -12.27
CA LYS A 255 -2.24 -19.78 -13.21
C LYS A 255 -3.48 -18.92 -12.96
N ALA A 256 -3.89 -18.77 -11.71
CA ALA A 256 -5.02 -17.91 -11.35
C ALA A 256 -4.78 -16.44 -11.72
N GLY A 257 -3.61 -15.90 -11.36
CA GLY A 257 -3.23 -14.52 -11.70
C GLY A 257 -3.09 -14.30 -13.22
N GLY A 258 -2.51 -15.26 -13.93
CA GLY A 258 -2.44 -15.22 -15.40
C GLY A 258 -3.82 -15.13 -16.02
N LEU A 259 -4.76 -15.94 -15.53
CA LEU A 259 -6.12 -15.96 -16.04
C LEU A 259 -6.92 -14.68 -15.69
N VAL A 260 -6.91 -14.30 -14.41
CA VAL A 260 -7.77 -13.19 -13.93
C VAL A 260 -7.24 -11.82 -14.32
N ASN A 261 -5.90 -11.61 -14.21
CA ASN A 261 -5.29 -10.29 -14.38
C ASN A 261 -4.72 -10.02 -15.78
N ARG A 262 -4.51 -11.07 -16.61
CA ARG A 262 -3.83 -10.94 -17.91
C ARG A 262 -4.69 -11.37 -19.11
N THR A 263 -5.95 -11.77 -18.91
CA THR A 263 -6.89 -12.02 -19.99
C THR A 263 -7.96 -10.96 -20.02
N ASP A 264 -8.45 -10.66 -21.23
CA ASP A 264 -9.59 -9.77 -21.40
C ASP A 264 -10.84 -10.36 -20.71
N PRO A 265 -11.47 -9.65 -19.75
CA PRO A 265 -12.71 -10.10 -19.13
C PRO A 265 -13.83 -10.43 -20.11
N ALA A 266 -13.85 -9.79 -21.30
CA ALA A 266 -14.81 -10.04 -22.37
C ALA A 266 -14.71 -11.46 -22.93
N THR A 267 -13.54 -12.10 -22.83
CA THR A 267 -13.37 -13.50 -23.28
C THR A 267 -14.06 -14.50 -22.36
N TYR A 268 -14.55 -14.06 -21.22
CA TYR A 268 -15.34 -14.83 -20.25
C TYR A 268 -14.72 -16.17 -19.85
N GLN A 269 -13.38 -16.20 -19.72
CA GLN A 269 -12.64 -17.38 -19.25
C GLN A 269 -12.80 -17.61 -17.75
N TRP A 270 -13.19 -16.60 -17.00
CA TRP A 270 -13.45 -16.65 -15.55
C TRP A 270 -14.66 -15.78 -15.20
N SER A 271 -15.34 -16.12 -14.12
CA SER A 271 -16.51 -15.38 -13.62
C SER A 271 -16.32 -14.85 -12.21
N VAL A 272 -15.70 -15.64 -11.32
CA VAL A 272 -15.42 -15.30 -9.92
C VAL A 272 -13.98 -15.72 -9.60
N TYR A 273 -13.34 -14.94 -8.75
CA TYR A 273 -12.01 -15.24 -8.23
C TYR A 273 -11.96 -15.07 -6.71
N THR A 274 -11.38 -16.04 -5.98
CA THR A 274 -11.07 -15.87 -4.56
C THR A 274 -9.84 -14.99 -4.43
N GLU A 275 -10.08 -13.74 -4.11
CA GLU A 275 -9.05 -12.74 -3.96
C GLU A 275 -8.54 -12.67 -2.53
N GLY A 276 -7.26 -12.36 -2.35
CA GLY A 276 -6.68 -12.02 -1.07
C GLY A 276 -5.93 -10.71 -1.21
N LEU A 277 -6.25 -9.75 -0.36
CA LEU A 277 -5.66 -8.43 -0.36
C LEU A 277 -5.06 -8.11 1.01
N GLY A 278 -4.02 -7.28 1.02
CA GLY A 278 -3.47 -6.70 2.22
C GLY A 278 -4.01 -5.29 2.44
N SER A 279 -4.21 -4.91 3.69
CA SER A 279 -4.53 -3.54 4.06
C SER A 279 -3.35 -2.96 4.83
N ASN A 280 -2.57 -2.13 4.18
CA ASN A 280 -1.29 -1.64 4.70
C ASN A 280 -1.36 -0.19 5.19
N GLU A 281 -2.53 0.45 5.18
CA GLU A 281 -2.62 1.86 5.53
C GLU A 281 -3.59 2.12 6.67
N THR A 282 -3.06 2.70 7.74
CA THR A 282 -3.81 3.04 8.96
C THR A 282 -4.12 4.53 9.04
N LYS A 283 -3.83 5.29 7.99
CA LYS A 283 -3.95 6.75 7.97
C LYS A 283 -5.39 7.22 8.18
N ALA A 284 -5.57 8.18 9.06
CA ALA A 284 -6.82 8.93 9.15
C ALA A 284 -7.04 9.71 7.84
N TYR A 285 -8.29 9.79 7.39
CA TYR A 285 -8.66 10.49 6.15
C TYR A 285 -7.94 9.98 4.88
N TRP A 286 -7.57 8.71 4.85
CA TRP A 286 -6.89 8.11 3.71
C TRP A 286 -7.32 6.65 3.52
N GLU A 287 -8.55 6.44 3.11
CA GLU A 287 -9.08 5.12 2.82
C GLU A 287 -8.82 4.74 1.35
N MET A 288 -7.55 4.61 0.99
CA MET A 288 -7.10 4.24 -0.34
C MET A 288 -7.66 2.89 -0.79
N THR A 289 -7.90 1.98 0.17
CA THR A 289 -8.51 0.67 -0.08
C THR A 289 -9.90 0.77 -0.71
N ILE A 290 -10.68 1.82 -0.40
CA ILE A 290 -11.99 2.05 -1.06
C ILE A 290 -11.81 2.30 -2.55
N SER A 291 -10.77 3.05 -2.92
CA SER A 291 -10.43 3.31 -4.31
C SER A 291 -9.95 2.03 -5.00
N TYR A 292 -9.00 1.31 -4.40
CA TYR A 292 -8.45 0.09 -4.97
C TYR A 292 -9.50 -0.99 -5.20
N ASP A 293 -10.42 -1.14 -4.26
CA ASP A 293 -11.34 -2.25 -4.29
C ASP A 293 -12.62 -1.97 -5.08
N TYR A 294 -12.95 -0.71 -5.32
CA TYR A 294 -14.20 -0.38 -5.99
C TYR A 294 -14.08 0.53 -7.21
N ALA A 295 -13.04 1.36 -7.30
CA ALA A 295 -12.97 2.37 -8.36
C ALA A 295 -12.18 1.87 -9.58
N PRO A 296 -12.74 1.92 -10.79
CA PRO A 296 -12.07 1.51 -12.03
C PRO A 296 -10.73 2.22 -12.27
N TRP A 297 -10.62 3.51 -11.96
CA TRP A 297 -9.38 4.27 -12.19
C TRP A 297 -8.17 3.71 -11.41
N ALA A 298 -8.39 3.02 -10.28
CA ALA A 298 -7.33 2.46 -9.46
C ALA A 298 -6.72 1.16 -10.00
N SER A 299 -7.23 0.68 -11.12
CA SER A 299 -6.68 -0.41 -11.96
C SER A 299 -6.72 -1.83 -11.41
N ILE A 300 -7.32 -2.10 -10.28
CA ILE A 300 -7.48 -3.47 -9.77
C ILE A 300 -8.89 -4.04 -9.96
N MET A 301 -9.68 -3.42 -10.83
CA MET A 301 -11.00 -3.89 -11.26
C MET A 301 -10.87 -4.70 -12.57
N PRO A 302 -11.91 -5.49 -12.96
CA PRO A 302 -11.84 -6.31 -14.17
C PRO A 302 -11.45 -5.53 -15.42
N GLY A 303 -10.43 -6.03 -16.13
CA GLY A 303 -9.80 -5.37 -17.28
C GLY A 303 -8.58 -4.51 -16.89
N GLY A 304 -8.50 -4.06 -15.66
CA GLY A 304 -7.38 -3.24 -15.16
C GLY A 304 -7.14 -1.99 -16.00
N ASN A 305 -5.87 -1.62 -16.18
CA ASN A 305 -5.44 -0.48 -17.01
C ASN A 305 -5.12 -0.85 -18.47
N ASN A 306 -5.38 -2.09 -18.89
CA ASN A 306 -5.14 -2.47 -20.27
C ASN A 306 -6.26 -1.89 -21.15
N THR A 307 -5.94 -0.87 -21.94
CA THR A 307 -6.90 -0.20 -22.84
C THR A 307 -7.41 -1.08 -23.99
N ALA A 308 -6.73 -2.21 -24.27
CA ALA A 308 -7.16 -3.18 -25.25
C ALA A 308 -8.23 -4.15 -24.71
N PHE A 309 -8.40 -4.20 -23.39
CA PHE A 309 -9.38 -5.07 -22.73
C PHE A 309 -10.70 -4.33 -22.49
N TRP A 310 -11.76 -5.09 -22.31
CA TRP A 310 -12.96 -4.54 -21.70
C TRP A 310 -12.70 -4.18 -20.25
N ASN A 311 -12.93 -2.93 -19.90
CA ASN A 311 -12.72 -2.42 -18.53
C ASN A 311 -14.06 -2.11 -17.89
N TYR A 312 -14.25 -2.58 -16.65
CA TYR A 312 -15.38 -2.17 -15.82
C TYR A 312 -15.38 -0.65 -15.65
N GLN A 313 -16.57 -0.02 -15.78
CA GLN A 313 -16.74 1.42 -15.69
C GLN A 313 -17.72 1.79 -14.57
N GLN A 314 -17.34 2.73 -13.73
CA GLN A 314 -18.21 3.38 -12.74
C GLN A 314 -17.73 4.82 -12.49
N PRO A 315 -18.07 5.77 -13.36
CA PRO A 315 -17.54 7.15 -13.32
C PRO A 315 -17.80 7.89 -12.01
N GLU A 316 -18.88 7.59 -11.31
CA GLU A 316 -19.17 8.24 -10.02
C GLU A 316 -18.24 7.72 -8.92
N LEU A 317 -17.90 6.44 -8.90
CA LEU A 317 -16.85 5.93 -8.00
C LEU A 317 -15.50 6.58 -8.28
N ASP A 318 -15.15 6.74 -9.57
CA ASP A 318 -13.93 7.43 -9.97
C ASP A 318 -13.92 8.86 -9.46
N ARG A 319 -14.99 9.61 -9.69
CA ARG A 319 -15.10 11.02 -9.26
C ARG A 319 -14.95 11.17 -7.74
N LEU A 320 -15.68 10.37 -6.97
CA LEU A 320 -15.69 10.43 -5.51
C LEU A 320 -14.32 10.10 -4.92
N THR A 321 -13.66 9.07 -5.43
CA THR A 321 -12.40 8.58 -4.88
C THR A 321 -11.19 9.36 -5.38
N GLN A 322 -11.17 9.80 -6.64
CA GLN A 322 -10.10 10.63 -7.19
C GLN A 322 -10.00 11.99 -6.49
N ALA A 323 -11.11 12.57 -6.04
CA ALA A 323 -11.09 13.82 -5.29
C ALA A 323 -10.28 13.67 -3.99
N VAL A 324 -10.44 12.55 -3.29
CA VAL A 324 -9.71 12.25 -2.04
C VAL A 324 -8.24 11.96 -2.33
N VAL A 325 -7.97 10.97 -3.19
CA VAL A 325 -6.59 10.54 -3.50
C VAL A 325 -5.82 11.65 -4.22
N GLY A 326 -6.51 12.42 -5.03
CA GLY A 326 -5.96 13.59 -5.71
C GLY A 326 -5.67 14.78 -4.80
N GLY A 327 -6.06 14.74 -3.50
CA GLY A 327 -5.88 15.89 -2.61
C GLY A 327 -6.67 17.10 -3.05
N ASN A 328 -7.95 16.91 -3.36
CA ASN A 328 -8.87 17.99 -3.74
C ASN A 328 -10.16 17.89 -2.90
N ILE A 329 -10.03 18.07 -1.59
CA ILE A 329 -11.11 17.99 -0.60
C ILE A 329 -11.13 19.26 0.25
N ALA A 330 -12.26 19.92 0.31
CA ALA A 330 -12.42 21.19 1.04
C ALA A 330 -12.47 21.03 2.56
N GLY A 331 -12.75 19.83 3.07
CA GLY A 331 -12.78 19.57 4.50
C GLY A 331 -13.32 18.19 4.86
N ALA A 332 -13.34 17.90 6.16
CA ALA A 332 -13.76 16.60 6.69
C ALA A 332 -15.18 16.20 6.26
N LYS A 333 -16.12 17.15 6.20
CA LYS A 333 -17.48 16.85 5.75
C LYS A 333 -17.50 16.29 4.34
N GLU A 334 -16.86 16.96 3.39
CA GLU A 334 -16.80 16.51 2.00
C GLU A 334 -16.10 15.18 1.87
N TYR A 335 -15.00 14.96 2.63
CA TYR A 335 -14.33 13.68 2.70
C TYR A 335 -15.29 12.56 3.09
N TRP A 336 -16.02 12.73 4.19
CA TRP A 336 -16.94 11.71 4.68
C TRP A 336 -18.13 11.48 3.75
N ASP A 337 -18.66 12.53 3.14
CA ASP A 337 -19.74 12.44 2.16
C ASP A 337 -19.27 11.64 0.95
N ASN A 338 -18.10 11.96 0.39
CA ASN A 338 -17.54 11.28 -0.77
C ASN A 338 -17.23 9.81 -0.47
N MET A 339 -16.53 9.53 0.63
CA MET A 339 -16.11 8.15 0.95
C MET A 339 -17.30 7.28 1.38
N THR A 340 -18.28 7.84 2.09
CA THR A 340 -19.53 7.13 2.42
C THR A 340 -20.35 6.84 1.15
N ALA A 341 -20.44 7.77 0.22
CA ALA A 341 -21.11 7.58 -1.05
C ALA A 341 -20.39 6.54 -1.93
N ALA A 342 -19.06 6.60 -2.00
CA ALA A 342 -18.24 5.63 -2.72
C ALA A 342 -18.40 4.22 -2.13
N MET A 343 -18.38 4.09 -0.79
CA MET A 343 -18.61 2.82 -0.11
C MET A 343 -20.00 2.25 -0.41
N ASN A 344 -21.05 3.08 -0.31
CA ASN A 344 -22.43 2.67 -0.60
C ASN A 344 -22.59 2.21 -2.05
N LEU A 345 -21.97 2.92 -2.99
CA LEU A 345 -22.01 2.58 -4.41
C LEU A 345 -21.22 1.30 -4.69
N GLY A 346 -20.01 1.16 -4.16
CA GLY A 346 -19.19 -0.05 -4.32
C GLY A 346 -19.86 -1.30 -3.76
N LEU A 347 -20.49 -1.20 -2.58
CA LEU A 347 -21.26 -2.30 -1.98
C LEU A 347 -22.46 -2.68 -2.86
N LYS A 348 -23.20 -1.73 -3.42
CA LYS A 348 -24.33 -1.99 -4.31
C LYS A 348 -23.91 -2.59 -5.64
N GLU A 349 -22.81 -2.12 -6.21
CA GLU A 349 -22.25 -2.69 -7.43
C GLU A 349 -21.76 -4.13 -7.23
N SER A 350 -21.17 -4.42 -6.07
CA SER A 350 -20.70 -5.75 -5.69
C SER A 350 -19.86 -6.43 -6.77
N VAL A 351 -19.03 -5.67 -7.48
CA VAL A 351 -18.01 -6.25 -8.38
C VAL A 351 -16.89 -6.89 -7.55
N ARG A 352 -16.71 -6.37 -6.33
CA ARG A 352 -15.89 -7.00 -5.29
C ARG A 352 -16.73 -7.19 -4.02
N ILE A 353 -16.63 -8.37 -3.41
CA ILE A 353 -17.34 -8.72 -2.17
C ILE A 353 -16.30 -9.08 -1.12
N MET A 354 -16.28 -8.33 -0.02
CA MET A 354 -15.44 -8.66 1.14
C MET A 354 -16.08 -9.79 1.94
N VAL A 355 -15.26 -10.72 2.40
CA VAL A 355 -15.72 -11.91 3.13
C VAL A 355 -15.25 -11.89 4.57
N ALA A 356 -13.95 -11.94 4.81
CA ALA A 356 -13.40 -11.97 6.15
C ALA A 356 -11.97 -11.41 6.21
N GLY A 357 -11.69 -10.65 7.26
CA GLY A 357 -10.35 -10.24 7.65
C GLY A 357 -9.68 -11.30 8.51
N LYS A 358 -8.41 -11.56 8.26
CA LYS A 358 -7.61 -12.51 9.04
C LYS A 358 -6.94 -11.80 10.21
N THR A 359 -6.92 -12.43 11.38
CA THR A 359 -5.96 -12.08 12.41
C THR A 359 -4.65 -12.75 12.08
N SER A 360 -3.64 -11.94 11.84
CA SER A 360 -2.32 -12.39 11.43
C SER A 360 -1.34 -12.33 12.59
N TYR A 361 -0.55 -13.38 12.75
CA TYR A 361 0.47 -13.52 13.79
C TYR A 361 1.85 -13.44 13.14
N PHE A 362 2.43 -12.25 13.15
CA PHE A 362 3.85 -12.08 12.90
C PHE A 362 4.62 -12.49 14.15
N THR A 363 5.85 -12.94 14.01
CA THR A 363 6.48 -13.61 15.14
C THR A 363 7.96 -13.26 15.25
N ALA A 364 8.40 -12.96 16.48
CA ALA A 364 9.81 -12.82 16.83
C ALA A 364 10.25 -13.97 17.75
N ALA A 365 11.55 -14.25 17.76
CA ALA A 365 12.16 -15.13 18.75
C ALA A 365 12.10 -14.46 20.12
N LYS A 366 11.48 -15.12 21.09
CA LYS A 366 11.39 -14.64 22.46
C LYS A 366 12.80 -14.51 23.06
N ASP A 367 13.01 -13.47 23.85
CA ASP A 367 14.28 -13.20 24.55
C ASP A 367 15.51 -12.96 23.64
N ARG A 368 15.32 -12.82 22.32
CA ARG A 368 16.38 -12.52 21.36
C ARG A 368 16.71 -11.02 21.30
N PHE A 369 15.72 -10.17 21.51
CA PHE A 369 15.80 -8.73 21.38
C PHE A 369 15.95 -8.05 22.75
N ALA A 370 16.75 -6.99 22.81
CA ALA A 370 16.89 -6.20 24.03
C ALA A 370 15.60 -5.44 24.40
N THR A 371 14.86 -5.02 23.39
CA THR A 371 13.54 -4.40 23.51
C THR A 371 12.63 -4.93 22.41
N ARG A 372 11.30 -4.83 22.62
CA ARG A 372 10.34 -5.16 21.58
C ARG A 372 10.59 -4.28 20.36
N VAL A 373 10.65 -4.89 19.16
CA VAL A 373 10.84 -4.15 17.91
C VAL A 373 9.57 -3.38 17.53
N ALA A 374 9.73 -2.28 16.81
CA ALA A 374 8.61 -1.59 16.22
C ALA A 374 7.92 -2.48 15.16
N TYR A 375 6.63 -2.29 14.97
CA TYR A 375 5.84 -3.01 13.97
C TYR A 375 4.72 -2.11 13.45
N GLY A 376 4.30 -2.34 12.21
CA GLY A 376 3.14 -1.63 11.67
C GLY A 376 1.85 -2.21 12.22
N ILE A 377 0.95 -1.38 12.78
CA ILE A 377 -0.35 -1.83 13.27
C ILE A 377 -1.26 -2.37 12.15
N GLY A 378 -0.93 -2.08 10.88
CA GLY A 378 -1.55 -2.67 9.69
C GLY A 378 -0.64 -3.67 8.97
N ASP A 379 0.70 -3.47 8.99
CA ASP A 379 1.67 -4.20 8.17
C ASP A 379 2.37 -5.36 8.92
N GLY A 380 2.35 -5.33 10.25
CA GLY A 380 3.11 -6.29 11.05
C GLY A 380 4.61 -5.99 11.09
N LEU A 381 5.44 -7.03 10.97
CA LEU A 381 6.90 -6.85 10.96
C LEU A 381 7.35 -6.30 9.60
N ASP A 382 8.03 -5.17 9.61
CA ASP A 382 8.38 -4.40 8.42
C ASP A 382 9.79 -3.76 8.53
N LYS A 383 10.03 -2.69 7.73
CA LYS A 383 11.23 -1.85 7.80
C LYS A 383 11.55 -1.40 9.23
N TRP A 384 10.56 -0.94 9.96
CA TRP A 384 10.76 -0.40 11.30
C TRP A 384 11.17 -1.46 12.31
N SER A 385 10.78 -2.71 12.07
CA SER A 385 11.22 -3.85 12.89
C SER A 385 12.74 -4.06 12.81
N THR A 386 13.32 -3.97 11.62
CA THR A 386 14.77 -4.08 11.44
C THR A 386 15.52 -2.88 11.95
N TYR A 387 14.99 -1.66 11.75
CA TYR A 387 15.61 -0.41 12.18
C TYR A 387 15.61 -0.22 13.70
N THR A 388 14.71 -0.92 14.40
CA THR A 388 14.62 -0.89 15.87
C THR A 388 15.15 -2.16 16.54
N ALA A 389 15.56 -3.16 15.75
CA ALA A 389 16.10 -4.40 16.27
C ALA A 389 17.42 -4.17 17.00
N ASP A 390 17.49 -4.62 18.25
CA ASP A 390 18.72 -4.69 19.02
C ASP A 390 18.93 -6.14 19.49
N VAL A 391 19.81 -6.84 18.82
CA VAL A 391 20.11 -8.26 19.07
C VAL A 391 21.50 -8.41 19.68
N LYS A 392 21.74 -9.52 20.38
CA LYS A 392 23.07 -9.85 20.90
C LYS A 392 24.02 -10.14 19.73
N ALA A 393 25.27 -9.69 19.86
CA ALA A 393 26.32 -9.98 18.90
C ALA A 393 26.60 -11.50 18.78
N GLU A 394 26.98 -11.92 17.59
CA GLU A 394 27.38 -13.31 17.33
C GLU A 394 28.66 -13.65 18.11
N LYS A 395 28.66 -14.83 18.73
CA LYS A 395 29.81 -15.26 19.59
C LYS A 395 30.95 -15.87 18.80
N SER A 396 30.67 -16.38 17.58
CA SER A 396 31.63 -17.14 16.77
C SER A 396 31.27 -17.09 15.29
N GLY A 397 32.15 -17.65 14.44
CA GLY A 397 31.98 -17.68 12.99
C GLY A 397 32.45 -16.42 12.30
N ALA A 398 32.12 -16.26 11.02
CA ALA A 398 32.55 -15.14 10.17
C ALA A 398 31.98 -13.79 10.63
N ASP A 399 30.87 -13.80 11.36
CA ASP A 399 30.21 -12.61 11.88
C ASP A 399 30.43 -12.43 13.40
N ALA A 400 31.46 -13.05 13.99
CA ALA A 400 31.80 -12.88 15.41
C ALA A 400 31.95 -11.40 15.78
N GLY A 401 31.28 -10.98 16.84
CA GLY A 401 31.25 -9.59 17.29
C GLY A 401 30.23 -8.71 16.59
N LYS A 402 29.61 -9.13 15.50
CA LYS A 402 28.57 -8.37 14.79
C LYS A 402 27.17 -8.71 15.31
N LYS A 403 26.29 -7.73 15.30
CA LYS A 403 24.87 -7.92 15.54
C LYS A 403 24.18 -8.33 14.23
N VAL A 404 23.86 -9.61 14.09
CA VAL A 404 23.23 -10.19 12.89
C VAL A 404 21.78 -10.49 13.17
N LEU A 405 20.88 -9.90 12.37
CA LEU A 405 19.45 -10.18 12.39
C LEU A 405 19.11 -11.16 11.27
N ARG A 406 18.41 -12.23 11.60
CA ARG A 406 17.92 -13.23 10.64
C ARG A 406 16.43 -13.06 10.48
N MET A 407 15.99 -12.69 9.27
CA MET A 407 14.59 -12.51 8.94
C MET A 407 14.16 -13.53 7.88
N THR A 408 13.16 -14.32 8.19
CA THR A 408 12.55 -15.24 7.24
C THR A 408 11.21 -14.71 6.79
N GLY A 409 11.03 -14.55 5.48
CA GLY A 409 9.76 -14.18 4.85
C GLY A 409 9.04 -15.40 4.28
N PHE A 410 7.74 -15.23 4.04
CA PHE A 410 6.99 -16.17 3.22
C PHE A 410 7.25 -15.90 1.74
N SER A 411 7.32 -16.94 0.94
CA SER A 411 7.27 -16.87 -0.52
C SER A 411 6.60 -18.12 -1.04
N SER A 412 5.59 -17.98 -1.87
CA SER A 412 4.84 -19.14 -2.41
C SER A 412 5.70 -20.14 -3.17
N ARG A 413 6.84 -19.73 -3.68
CA ARG A 413 7.84 -20.59 -4.33
C ARG A 413 9.00 -20.99 -3.40
N GLY A 414 9.03 -20.46 -2.19
CA GLY A 414 10.14 -20.63 -1.25
C GLY A 414 11.43 -19.93 -1.68
N THR A 415 11.34 -18.98 -2.63
CA THR A 415 12.47 -18.23 -3.16
C THR A 415 12.24 -16.74 -3.02
N LEU A 416 13.32 -15.96 -2.88
CA LEU A 416 13.30 -14.51 -2.97
C LEU A 416 13.37 -14.04 -4.42
N PHE A 417 13.12 -12.75 -4.66
CA PHE A 417 13.30 -12.07 -5.96
C PHE A 417 12.58 -12.80 -7.12
N MET A 418 11.30 -13.10 -6.91
CA MET A 418 10.51 -13.87 -7.87
C MET A 418 10.14 -13.11 -9.14
N ASN A 419 10.15 -11.78 -9.08
CA ASN A 419 9.86 -10.87 -10.19
C ASN A 419 11.06 -9.96 -10.44
N ALA A 420 11.08 -9.31 -11.59
CA ALA A 420 12.07 -8.30 -11.93
C ALA A 420 12.08 -7.16 -10.88
N TRP A 421 13.26 -6.66 -10.58
CA TRP A 421 13.45 -5.45 -9.76
C TRP A 421 13.50 -4.23 -10.67
N ASP A 422 12.34 -3.90 -11.24
CA ASP A 422 12.12 -2.71 -12.04
C ASP A 422 11.78 -1.53 -11.12
N PRO A 423 12.64 -0.50 -11.02
CA PRO A 423 12.43 0.63 -10.12
C PRO A 423 11.38 1.62 -10.61
N VAL A 424 10.95 1.51 -11.86
CA VAL A 424 10.14 2.51 -12.57
C VAL A 424 8.78 1.98 -12.94
N GLY A 425 8.67 0.70 -13.30
CA GLY A 425 7.47 0.07 -13.84
C GLY A 425 6.21 0.24 -12.98
N THR A 426 5.05 0.02 -13.58
CA THR A 426 3.75 0.17 -12.93
C THR A 426 3.49 -0.86 -11.84
N GLN A 427 4.11 -2.03 -11.94
CA GLN A 427 4.03 -3.06 -10.92
C GLN A 427 5.03 -2.82 -9.78
N GLY A 428 5.96 -1.87 -9.94
CA GLY A 428 7.08 -1.67 -9.05
C GLY A 428 7.85 -2.98 -8.87
N PHE A 429 8.28 -3.26 -7.65
CA PHE A 429 8.73 -4.60 -7.29
C PHE A 429 7.50 -5.48 -7.12
N GLY A 430 6.97 -6.04 -8.18
CA GLY A 430 5.70 -6.79 -8.23
C GLY A 430 5.63 -8.04 -7.34
N ASP A 431 6.68 -8.31 -6.60
CA ASP A 431 6.79 -9.35 -5.59
C ASP A 431 6.68 -8.74 -4.19
N THR A 432 5.50 -8.82 -3.59
CA THR A 432 5.22 -8.33 -2.24
C THR A 432 6.21 -8.87 -1.18
N TYR A 433 6.73 -10.07 -1.37
CA TYR A 433 7.62 -10.70 -0.39
C TYR A 433 9.02 -10.11 -0.43
N SER A 434 9.57 -9.87 -1.64
CA SER A 434 10.85 -9.18 -1.81
C SER A 434 10.73 -7.67 -1.58
N GLY A 435 9.55 -7.11 -1.70
CA GLY A 435 9.26 -5.70 -1.41
C GLY A 435 9.66 -5.29 0.02
N THR A 436 9.58 -6.20 0.99
CA THR A 436 10.06 -5.96 2.34
C THR A 436 11.58 -5.70 2.38
N ILE A 437 12.36 -6.39 1.53
CA ILE A 437 13.82 -6.17 1.42
C ILE A 437 14.08 -4.77 0.87
N VAL A 438 13.39 -4.39 -0.21
CA VAL A 438 13.54 -3.08 -0.85
C VAL A 438 13.25 -1.94 0.11
N LYS A 439 12.22 -2.06 0.94
CA LYS A 439 11.87 -1.05 1.96
C LYS A 439 13.00 -0.80 2.98
N GLN A 440 13.89 -1.78 3.21
CA GLN A 440 15.05 -1.61 4.10
C GLN A 440 16.14 -0.75 3.48
N LEU A 441 16.22 -0.75 2.15
CA LEU A 441 17.30 -0.14 1.38
C LEU A 441 17.04 1.34 1.04
N SER A 442 15.82 1.84 1.28
CA SER A 442 15.41 3.19 0.89
C SER A 442 14.77 3.94 2.04
N ASP A 443 15.13 5.22 2.19
CA ASP A 443 14.46 6.17 3.08
C ASP A 443 13.72 7.21 2.23
N LEU A 444 12.39 7.27 2.36
CA LEU A 444 11.56 8.28 1.73
C LEU A 444 11.67 9.63 2.44
N GLU A 445 11.19 10.67 1.83
CA GLU A 445 11.11 12.00 2.42
C GLU A 445 10.18 12.02 3.63
N LEU A 446 8.97 11.47 3.44
CA LEU A 446 7.98 11.25 4.48
C LEU A 446 7.51 9.80 4.42
N GLU A 447 7.37 9.16 5.57
CA GLU A 447 6.86 7.79 5.68
C GLU A 447 5.72 7.73 6.70
N ALA A 448 4.86 6.73 6.58
CA ALA A 448 3.82 6.52 7.57
C ALA A 448 4.43 6.09 8.91
N ASN A 449 4.00 6.72 9.99
CA ASN A 449 4.35 6.27 11.34
C ASN A 449 3.73 4.89 11.58
N PRO A 450 4.48 3.85 11.94
CA PRO A 450 3.96 2.50 12.09
C PRO A 450 2.89 2.34 13.16
N ALA A 451 2.87 3.23 14.16
CA ALA A 451 1.89 3.19 15.23
C ALA A 451 0.58 3.89 14.88
N THR A 452 0.63 4.96 14.06
CA THR A 452 -0.52 5.85 13.83
C THR A 452 -0.92 5.97 12.36
N GLY A 453 -0.02 5.59 11.43
CA GLY A 453 -0.21 5.79 10.00
C GLY A 453 -0.12 7.25 9.54
N VAL A 454 0.10 8.20 10.44
CA VAL A 454 0.26 9.61 10.09
C VAL A 454 1.60 9.81 9.38
N PRO A 455 1.68 10.58 8.27
CA PRO A 455 2.94 10.89 7.63
C PRO A 455 3.92 11.58 8.58
N MET A 456 5.11 11.03 8.74
CA MET A 456 6.18 11.60 9.57
C MET A 456 7.40 11.96 8.73
N ALA A 457 8.14 12.95 9.17
CA ALA A 457 9.38 13.40 8.55
C ALA A 457 10.50 12.35 8.73
N VAL A 458 11.02 11.86 7.61
CA VAL A 458 12.20 10.99 7.57
C VAL A 458 13.35 11.75 6.92
N ARG A 459 13.40 11.84 5.59
CA ARG A 459 14.47 12.56 4.87
C ARG A 459 14.13 14.01 4.58
N ALA A 460 12.89 14.44 4.75
CA ALA A 460 12.50 15.84 4.62
C ALA A 460 11.64 16.31 5.79
N THR A 461 11.75 17.60 6.10
CA THR A 461 10.81 18.32 6.96
C THR A 461 10.13 19.40 6.14
N TRP A 462 8.95 19.83 6.53
CA TRP A 462 8.24 20.92 5.85
C TRP A 462 8.02 22.10 6.77
N SER A 463 7.95 23.27 6.13
CA SER A 463 7.63 24.55 6.77
C SER A 463 6.84 25.42 5.83
N ASN A 464 6.32 26.53 6.34
CA ASN A 464 5.57 27.51 5.56
C ASN A 464 4.42 26.89 4.75
N LEU A 465 3.82 25.82 5.26
CA LEU A 465 2.68 25.18 4.62
C LEU A 465 1.51 26.14 4.63
N LYS A 466 1.04 26.51 3.44
CA LYS A 466 -0.14 27.33 3.23
C LYS A 466 -1.11 26.57 2.34
N THR A 467 -2.38 26.68 2.62
CA THR A 467 -3.45 26.12 1.80
C THR A 467 -4.68 27.01 1.87
N ALA A 468 -5.32 27.24 0.72
CA ALA A 468 -6.53 28.05 0.60
C ALA A 468 -7.41 27.54 -0.54
N SER A 469 -8.73 27.71 -0.40
CA SER A 469 -9.68 27.38 -1.47
C SER A 469 -9.49 28.28 -2.70
N GLU A 470 -9.18 29.57 -2.47
CA GLU A 470 -8.84 30.52 -3.53
C GLU A 470 -7.36 30.43 -3.86
N PRO A 471 -7.00 30.03 -5.10
CA PRO A 471 -5.62 29.88 -5.50
C PRO A 471 -4.85 31.22 -5.46
N ALA A 472 -3.61 31.16 -4.98
CA ALA A 472 -2.69 32.31 -4.94
C ALA A 472 -1.69 32.26 -6.12
N PRO A 473 -1.18 33.40 -6.60
CA PRO A 473 -0.17 33.43 -7.67
C PRO A 473 1.10 32.68 -7.31
N VAL A 474 1.62 31.89 -8.25
CA VAL A 474 2.93 31.24 -8.17
C VAL A 474 4.01 32.24 -8.55
N PRO A 475 5.11 32.35 -7.79
CA PRO A 475 6.21 33.28 -8.13
C PRO A 475 6.84 32.98 -9.48
N GLY A 476 7.29 34.01 -10.18
CA GLY A 476 7.85 33.90 -11.53
C GLY A 476 9.18 33.13 -11.64
N ASN A 477 9.84 32.82 -10.51
CA ASN A 477 11.04 31.99 -10.43
C ASN A 477 10.72 30.49 -10.19
N ALA A 478 9.46 30.13 -10.01
CA ALA A 478 9.05 28.74 -9.95
C ALA A 478 9.02 28.14 -11.36
N VAL A 479 9.55 26.92 -11.47
CA VAL A 479 9.73 26.23 -12.75
C VAL A 479 9.08 24.86 -12.74
N LEU A 480 8.67 24.39 -13.92
CA LEU A 480 8.32 22.99 -14.18
C LEU A 480 9.25 22.42 -15.24
N TRP A 481 9.47 21.13 -15.21
CA TRP A 481 10.20 20.44 -16.27
C TRP A 481 9.33 20.35 -17.53
N ASN A 482 9.87 20.73 -18.67
CA ASN A 482 9.24 20.58 -19.97
C ASN A 482 9.94 19.45 -20.76
N ALA A 483 9.34 18.28 -20.77
CA ALA A 483 9.85 17.10 -21.48
C ALA A 483 9.93 17.29 -23.00
N SER A 484 9.11 18.20 -23.59
CA SER A 484 9.16 18.50 -25.02
C SER A 484 10.42 19.29 -25.41
N THR A 485 10.82 20.25 -24.58
CA THR A 485 11.96 21.13 -24.85
C THR A 485 13.23 20.75 -24.07
N GLN A 486 13.11 19.75 -23.15
CA GLN A 486 14.17 19.32 -22.24
C GLN A 486 14.76 20.49 -21.43
N LYS A 487 13.88 21.32 -20.84
CA LYS A 487 14.27 22.49 -20.05
C LYS A 487 13.34 22.72 -18.87
N TRP A 488 13.91 23.22 -17.80
CA TRP A 488 13.13 23.84 -16.71
C TRP A 488 12.62 25.20 -17.19
N ALA A 489 11.31 25.42 -17.09
CA ALA A 489 10.65 26.63 -17.58
C ALA A 489 9.64 27.16 -16.57
N SER A 490 9.58 28.48 -16.41
CA SER A 490 8.51 29.18 -15.71
C SER A 490 7.35 29.46 -16.66
N GLY A 491 6.17 29.78 -16.12
CA GLY A 491 5.00 30.10 -16.93
C GLY A 491 4.45 28.92 -17.73
N LEU A 492 4.67 27.69 -17.26
CA LEU A 492 4.27 26.45 -17.89
C LEU A 492 3.23 25.73 -17.06
N SER A 493 2.24 25.15 -17.72
CA SER A 493 1.25 24.24 -17.13
C SER A 493 1.32 22.88 -17.79
N TYR A 494 1.18 21.84 -16.98
CA TYR A 494 1.00 20.45 -17.42
C TYR A 494 -0.36 19.96 -16.97
N ALA A 495 -1.27 19.66 -17.89
CA ALA A 495 -2.65 19.33 -17.56
C ALA A 495 -3.31 18.49 -18.67
N LYS A 496 -4.49 17.96 -18.41
CA LYS A 496 -5.36 17.36 -19.43
C LYS A 496 -5.93 18.46 -20.34
N ASP A 497 -5.91 18.19 -21.63
CA ASP A 497 -6.65 18.97 -22.63
C ASP A 497 -8.14 18.57 -22.70
N ALA A 498 -8.87 19.17 -23.61
CA ALA A 498 -10.29 18.88 -23.83
C ALA A 498 -10.55 17.43 -24.35
N GLN A 499 -9.53 16.78 -24.89
CA GLN A 499 -9.56 15.40 -25.35
C GLN A 499 -9.13 14.40 -24.27
N GLY A 500 -8.79 14.90 -23.05
CA GLY A 500 -8.35 14.09 -21.94
C GLY A 500 -6.87 13.66 -22.01
N GLN A 501 -6.08 14.23 -22.96
CA GLN A 501 -4.65 13.97 -23.09
C GLN A 501 -3.85 14.93 -22.22
N TYR A 502 -2.85 14.41 -21.52
CA TYR A 502 -1.92 15.23 -20.76
C TYR A 502 -0.88 15.90 -21.66
N GLY A 503 -0.66 17.18 -21.44
CA GLY A 503 0.29 17.94 -22.24
C GLY A 503 0.66 19.28 -21.61
N TYR A 504 1.60 19.95 -22.26
CA TYR A 504 2.08 21.26 -21.86
C TYR A 504 1.32 22.35 -22.59
N SER A 505 1.01 23.42 -21.86
CA SER A 505 0.51 24.66 -22.41
C SER A 505 1.22 25.83 -21.78
N PRO A 506 1.50 26.93 -22.56
CA PRO A 506 1.86 28.22 -21.96
C PRO A 506 0.72 28.66 -21.05
N ALA A 507 1.06 29.21 -19.89
CA ALA A 507 0.03 29.80 -19.05
C ALA A 507 -0.54 31.05 -19.71
N SER A 508 -1.85 31.04 -19.94
CA SER A 508 -2.60 32.20 -20.51
C SER A 508 -2.82 33.33 -19.49
N SER A 509 -2.50 33.11 -18.24
CA SER A 509 -2.61 34.01 -17.09
C SER A 509 -1.55 33.66 -16.06
N PRO A 510 -1.31 34.47 -15.03
CA PRO A 510 -0.44 34.07 -13.92
C PRO A 510 -0.82 32.69 -13.41
N ILE A 511 0.18 31.81 -13.30
CA ILE A 511 -0.04 30.49 -12.71
C ILE A 511 -0.44 30.68 -11.26
N THR A 512 -1.43 29.94 -10.81
CA THR A 512 -1.92 29.95 -9.42
C THR A 512 -1.82 28.55 -8.82
N ALA A 513 -1.74 28.48 -7.49
CA ALA A 513 -1.73 27.25 -6.73
C ALA A 513 -2.60 27.38 -5.47
N LYS A 514 -3.25 26.31 -5.07
CA LYS A 514 -4.04 26.25 -3.84
C LYS A 514 -3.18 26.08 -2.61
N SER A 515 -2.02 25.46 -2.76
CA SER A 515 -1.12 25.17 -1.63
C SER A 515 0.33 25.43 -1.99
N SER A 516 1.13 25.76 -0.96
CA SER A 516 2.57 25.88 -1.05
C SER A 516 3.24 25.37 0.23
N ALA A 517 4.42 24.80 0.12
CA ALA A 517 5.25 24.41 1.25
C ALA A 517 6.74 24.45 0.87
N THR A 518 7.60 24.69 1.87
CA THR A 518 9.06 24.59 1.71
C THR A 518 9.54 23.33 2.40
N PHE A 519 10.27 22.50 1.66
CA PHE A 519 10.86 21.24 2.14
C PHE A 519 12.36 21.39 2.31
N ALA A 520 12.85 21.10 3.52
CA ALA A 520 14.26 21.05 3.85
C ALA A 520 14.68 19.58 4.03
N PHE A 521 15.80 19.18 3.41
CA PHE A 521 16.20 17.79 3.30
C PHE A 521 17.33 17.43 4.25
N ARG A 522 17.30 16.21 4.76
CA ARG A 522 18.42 15.54 5.41
C ARG A 522 19.15 14.73 4.34
N PHE A 523 20.02 15.37 3.58
CA PHE A 523 20.63 14.78 2.40
C PHE A 523 21.41 13.48 2.72
N GLY A 524 22.60 13.55 3.24
CA GLY A 524 23.45 12.38 3.50
C GLY A 524 24.12 11.84 2.26
N ALA A 525 24.34 10.52 2.18
CA ALA A 525 25.02 9.88 1.08
C ALA A 525 24.22 8.73 0.47
N TRP A 526 24.45 8.44 -0.80
CA TRP A 526 24.07 7.22 -1.48
C TRP A 526 24.95 6.06 -1.04
N HIS A 527 24.52 4.82 -1.26
CA HIS A 527 25.26 3.63 -0.83
C HIS A 527 26.64 3.50 -1.48
N ASP A 528 26.88 4.08 -2.63
CA ASP A 528 28.18 4.16 -3.28
C ASP A 528 29.13 5.25 -2.72
N GLY A 529 28.66 6.00 -1.71
CA GLY A 529 29.42 7.06 -1.04
C GLY A 529 29.27 8.44 -1.69
N ARG A 530 28.53 8.60 -2.78
CA ARG A 530 28.24 9.91 -3.37
C ARG A 530 27.30 10.70 -2.45
N ALA A 531 27.59 11.98 -2.27
CA ALA A 531 26.69 12.85 -1.50
C ALA A 531 25.35 13.06 -2.26
N ILE A 532 24.26 13.01 -1.51
CA ILE A 532 22.94 13.41 -2.02
C ILE A 532 22.86 14.92 -1.96
N ASP A 533 22.36 15.55 -3.05
CA ASP A 533 22.14 16.99 -3.09
C ASP A 533 20.84 17.39 -3.78
N GLN A 534 20.65 18.69 -4.00
CA GLN A 534 19.46 19.21 -4.67
C GLN A 534 19.33 18.77 -6.14
N ASN A 535 20.43 18.37 -6.79
CA ASN A 535 20.41 17.93 -8.19
C ASN A 535 19.78 16.54 -8.31
N ASP A 536 19.93 15.67 -7.32
CA ASP A 536 19.22 14.40 -7.29
C ASP A 536 17.70 14.62 -7.34
N TYR A 537 17.18 15.54 -6.51
CA TYR A 537 15.76 15.91 -6.54
C TYR A 537 15.37 16.60 -7.85
N ARG A 538 16.22 17.44 -8.39
CA ARG A 538 15.99 18.11 -9.69
C ARG A 538 15.81 17.06 -10.79
N TYR A 539 16.68 16.07 -10.84
CA TYR A 539 16.57 14.98 -11.82
C TYR A 539 15.33 14.10 -11.57
N ALA A 540 15.10 13.68 -10.32
CA ALA A 540 13.97 12.84 -9.96
C ALA A 540 12.61 13.51 -10.22
N LEU A 541 12.51 14.83 -10.12
CA LEU A 541 11.29 15.59 -10.45
C LEU A 541 11.10 15.75 -11.97
N ALA A 542 12.18 15.73 -12.78
CA ALA A 542 12.12 15.81 -14.24
C ALA A 542 11.77 14.46 -14.89
N PHE A 543 12.36 13.38 -14.38
CA PHE A 543 12.28 12.03 -14.95
C PHE A 543 10.86 11.52 -15.22
N PRO A 544 9.88 11.67 -14.32
CA PRO A 544 8.52 11.22 -14.58
C PRO A 544 7.83 11.90 -15.74
N TYR A 545 8.11 13.19 -15.99
CA TYR A 545 7.56 13.89 -17.16
C TYR A 545 8.13 13.33 -18.47
N ASP A 546 9.42 12.95 -18.50
CA ASP A 546 10.05 12.40 -19.69
C ASP A 546 9.43 11.05 -20.11
N LEU A 547 9.06 10.21 -19.15
CA LEU A 547 8.42 8.93 -19.41
C LEU A 547 6.89 9.01 -19.64
N ALA A 548 6.25 10.02 -19.07
CA ALA A 548 4.79 10.16 -19.13
C ALA A 548 4.31 11.02 -20.31
N PHE A 549 5.20 11.77 -20.96
CA PHE A 549 4.84 12.66 -22.07
C PHE A 549 5.19 12.06 -23.43
N LYS A 550 4.17 11.69 -24.19
CA LYS A 550 4.29 10.98 -25.48
C LYS A 550 5.01 11.81 -26.56
N GLY A 551 4.92 13.13 -26.52
CA GLY A 551 5.47 14.05 -27.53
C GLY A 551 6.89 14.54 -27.24
N GLY A 552 7.57 14.00 -26.23
CA GLY A 552 8.89 14.49 -25.82
C GLY A 552 10.07 13.95 -26.62
N ALA A 553 11.27 14.46 -26.34
CA ALA A 553 12.52 13.99 -26.89
C ALA A 553 12.80 12.50 -26.56
N ASN A 554 12.23 12.01 -25.46
CA ASN A 554 12.33 10.64 -24.99
C ASN A 554 11.10 9.79 -25.35
N ALA A 555 10.42 10.09 -26.46
CA ALA A 555 9.20 9.43 -26.89
C ALA A 555 9.28 7.89 -26.97
N ARG A 556 10.48 7.33 -27.18
CA ARG A 556 10.68 5.86 -27.15
C ARG A 556 10.59 5.26 -25.75
N ALA A 557 10.88 6.05 -24.71
CA ALA A 557 10.72 5.63 -23.32
C ALA A 557 9.29 5.85 -22.78
N PHE A 558 8.40 6.45 -23.57
CA PHE A 558 7.02 6.65 -23.17
C PHE A 558 6.34 5.31 -22.83
N ASP A 559 5.78 5.23 -21.65
CA ASP A 559 5.01 4.10 -21.17
C ASP A 559 3.61 4.57 -20.77
N ALA A 560 2.57 4.04 -21.43
CA ALA A 560 1.19 4.45 -21.19
C ALA A 560 0.69 4.05 -19.79
N SER A 561 1.13 2.90 -19.27
CA SER A 561 0.75 2.43 -17.94
C SER A 561 1.41 3.27 -16.85
N TYR A 562 2.70 3.58 -17.01
CA TYR A 562 3.42 4.51 -16.14
C TYR A 562 2.77 5.90 -16.16
N ALA A 563 2.52 6.44 -17.35
CA ALA A 563 1.86 7.74 -17.53
C ALA A 563 0.49 7.81 -16.83
N SER A 564 -0.31 6.74 -16.92
CA SER A 564 -1.59 6.65 -16.22
C SER A 564 -1.43 6.79 -14.69
N GLY A 565 -0.41 6.18 -14.11
CA GLY A 565 -0.13 6.24 -12.67
C GLY A 565 0.41 7.59 -12.20
N VAL A 566 1.30 8.24 -12.97
CA VAL A 566 1.98 9.47 -12.52
C VAL A 566 1.34 10.77 -12.94
N ASN A 567 0.65 10.82 -14.08
CA ASN A 567 0.10 12.06 -14.63
C ASN A 567 -0.84 12.83 -13.69
N PRO A 568 -1.71 12.19 -12.89
CA PRO A 568 -2.53 12.93 -11.91
C PRO A 568 -1.69 13.68 -10.88
N ARG A 569 -0.54 13.09 -10.47
CA ARG A 569 0.42 13.73 -9.56
C ARG A 569 1.15 14.88 -10.25
N LEU A 570 1.66 14.66 -11.46
CA LEU A 570 2.39 15.66 -12.23
C LEU A 570 1.53 16.89 -12.56
N ALA A 571 0.27 16.66 -12.89
CA ALA A 571 -0.68 17.74 -13.21
C ALA A 571 -1.06 18.62 -12.00
N ARG A 572 -0.85 18.14 -10.77
CA ARG A 572 -1.08 18.95 -9.56
C ARG A 572 0.07 19.92 -9.29
N ALA A 573 1.27 19.62 -9.74
CA ALA A 573 2.42 20.50 -9.56
C ALA A 573 2.23 21.80 -10.37
N ARG A 574 2.45 22.93 -9.72
CA ARG A 574 2.35 24.27 -10.33
C ARG A 574 3.69 24.96 -10.42
N GLY A 575 4.69 24.42 -9.76
CA GLY A 575 6.07 24.88 -9.85
C GLY A 575 6.94 24.50 -8.67
N TYR A 576 8.22 24.51 -8.90
CA TYR A 576 9.27 24.26 -7.93
C TYR A 576 10.24 25.42 -7.90
N SER A 577 10.64 25.90 -6.72
CA SER A 577 11.78 26.81 -6.57
C SER A 577 12.89 26.07 -5.83
N PHE A 578 14.02 25.92 -6.49
CA PHE A 578 15.23 25.32 -5.93
C PHE A 578 16.00 26.40 -5.20
N ASN A 579 15.93 26.43 -3.88
CA ASN A 579 16.49 27.47 -3.05
C ASN A 579 18.00 27.27 -2.85
N LYS A 580 18.72 28.37 -2.58
CA LYS A 580 20.20 28.35 -2.41
C LYS A 580 20.65 27.57 -1.18
N ASP A 581 19.81 27.39 -0.19
CA ASP A 581 20.07 26.61 1.01
C ASP A 581 19.83 25.10 0.83
N GLY A 582 19.55 24.66 -0.39
CA GLY A 582 19.25 23.28 -0.71
C GLY A 582 17.78 22.88 -0.52
N SER A 583 16.95 23.73 0.08
CA SER A 583 15.52 23.46 0.22
C SER A 583 14.79 23.63 -1.11
N ILE A 584 13.58 23.05 -1.22
CA ILE A 584 12.71 23.19 -2.38
C ILE A 584 11.36 23.73 -1.92
N THR A 585 10.93 24.85 -2.51
CA THR A 585 9.57 25.33 -2.32
C THR A 585 8.69 24.80 -3.43
N VAL A 586 7.55 24.21 -3.07
CA VAL A 586 6.59 23.58 -3.98
C VAL A 586 5.30 24.34 -3.97
N TRP A 587 4.75 24.59 -5.15
CA TRP A 587 3.38 25.08 -5.37
C TRP A 587 2.57 23.97 -6.01
N SER A 588 1.36 23.75 -5.53
CA SER A 588 0.52 22.64 -5.92
C SER A 588 -0.96 22.99 -5.86
N ASP A 589 -1.75 22.37 -6.71
CA ASP A 589 -3.22 22.41 -6.61
C ASP A 589 -3.79 21.42 -5.59
N ALA A 590 -2.94 20.67 -4.90
CA ALA A 590 -3.39 19.85 -3.79
C ALA A 590 -4.08 20.73 -2.74
N PHE A 591 -5.29 20.35 -2.34
CA PHE A 591 -6.10 21.07 -1.38
C PHE A 591 -6.68 20.10 -0.34
N TYR A 592 -6.02 20.03 0.81
CA TYR A 592 -6.36 19.08 1.88
C TYR A 592 -6.24 19.76 3.25
N PRO A 593 -7.10 20.77 3.54
CA PRO A 593 -6.93 21.65 4.71
C PRO A 593 -7.16 20.94 6.05
N MET A 594 -7.75 19.76 6.06
CA MET A 594 -8.08 19.02 7.29
C MET A 594 -6.92 18.25 7.88
N ASP A 595 -5.87 17.96 7.11
CA ASP A 595 -4.68 17.23 7.56
C ASP A 595 -3.43 17.80 6.89
N GLN A 596 -2.64 18.54 7.68
CA GLN A 596 -1.42 19.20 7.20
C GLN A 596 -0.30 18.20 6.86
N ALA A 597 -0.16 17.10 7.61
CA ALA A 597 0.85 16.09 7.33
C ALA A 597 0.52 15.33 6.04
N GLN A 598 -0.75 15.03 5.83
CA GLN A 598 -1.21 14.44 4.57
C GLN A 598 -1.02 15.39 3.39
N LEU A 599 -1.35 16.67 3.55
CA LEU A 599 -1.12 17.68 2.50
C LEU A 599 0.38 17.81 2.17
N ALA A 600 1.24 17.85 3.19
CA ALA A 600 2.70 17.86 2.99
C ALA A 600 3.17 16.60 2.24
N SER A 601 2.65 15.43 2.58
CA SER A 601 2.97 14.16 1.91
C SER A 601 2.56 14.18 0.42
N LEU A 602 1.42 14.80 0.08
CA LEU A 602 0.97 14.94 -1.30
C LEU A 602 1.84 15.88 -2.14
N MET A 603 2.57 16.80 -1.48
CA MET A 603 3.37 17.84 -2.12
C MET A 603 4.87 17.58 -2.08
N ALA A 604 5.33 16.69 -1.22
CA ALA A 604 6.76 16.48 -1.00
C ALA A 604 7.49 16.13 -2.31
N PRO A 605 8.58 16.86 -2.64
CA PRO A 605 9.50 16.39 -3.68
C PRO A 605 10.05 15.04 -3.29
N SER A 606 10.09 14.09 -4.22
CA SER A 606 10.54 12.74 -3.92
C SER A 606 11.65 12.29 -4.87
N LEU A 607 12.61 11.55 -4.32
CA LEU A 607 13.60 10.80 -5.08
C LEU A 607 13.01 9.53 -5.69
N GLN A 608 11.82 9.10 -5.24
CA GLN A 608 11.13 7.95 -5.81
C GLN A 608 10.42 8.34 -7.11
N VAL A 609 10.84 7.73 -8.21
CA VAL A 609 10.30 8.02 -9.56
C VAL A 609 9.23 7.03 -9.99
N ALA A 610 9.04 5.91 -9.30
CA ALA A 610 8.08 4.87 -9.64
C ALA A 610 6.63 5.39 -9.71
N ALA A 611 5.83 4.73 -10.54
CA ALA A 611 4.40 5.00 -10.65
C ALA A 611 3.62 4.59 -9.40
N VAL A 612 4.15 3.64 -8.63
CA VAL A 612 3.54 3.08 -7.40
C VAL A 612 4.48 3.23 -6.20
N ASN A 613 3.91 3.21 -4.99
CA ASN A 613 4.65 3.45 -3.73
C ASN A 613 5.62 2.32 -3.31
N SER A 614 5.90 1.37 -4.17
CA SER A 614 6.84 0.26 -3.92
C SER A 614 8.14 0.36 -4.72
N GLY A 615 8.39 1.51 -5.35
CA GLY A 615 9.57 1.69 -6.18
C GLY A 615 10.85 1.92 -5.38
N ALA A 616 11.98 1.64 -6.02
CA ALA A 616 13.29 1.98 -5.49
C ALA A 616 13.52 3.50 -5.52
N ILE A 617 14.40 3.94 -4.64
CA ILE A 617 15.07 5.23 -4.75
C ILE A 617 16.45 4.94 -5.32
N LEU A 618 16.76 5.55 -6.48
CA LEU A 618 18.01 5.40 -7.19
C LEU A 618 18.62 6.77 -7.47
N PRO A 619 19.97 6.87 -7.56
CA PRO A 619 20.63 8.10 -7.93
C PRO A 619 20.42 8.43 -9.40
N TRP A 620 20.56 9.70 -9.73
CA TRP A 620 20.26 10.24 -11.06
C TRP A 620 21.08 9.57 -12.19
N GLU A 621 22.33 9.19 -11.93
CA GLU A 621 23.21 8.56 -12.91
C GLU A 621 22.74 7.16 -13.32
N ILE A 622 22.19 6.38 -12.39
CA ILE A 622 21.58 5.08 -12.69
C ILE A 622 20.25 5.28 -13.43
N LEU A 623 19.43 6.23 -12.99
CA LEU A 623 18.18 6.55 -13.69
C LEU A 623 18.42 7.03 -15.13
N GLU A 624 19.43 7.88 -15.36
CA GLU A 624 19.80 8.35 -16.70
C GLU A 624 20.28 7.19 -17.58
N ALA A 625 21.11 6.29 -17.03
CA ALA A 625 21.58 5.14 -17.78
C ALA A 625 20.44 4.16 -18.11
N LEU A 626 19.52 3.90 -17.19
CA LEU A 626 18.31 3.08 -17.44
C LEU A 626 17.43 3.72 -18.51
N ARG A 627 17.18 5.04 -18.42
CA ARG A 627 16.42 5.78 -19.43
C ARG A 627 17.04 5.67 -20.81
N SER A 628 18.37 5.81 -20.91
CA SER A 628 19.10 5.66 -22.17
C SER A 628 18.97 4.24 -22.74
N LEU A 629 19.11 3.20 -21.90
CA LEU A 629 18.96 1.81 -22.33
C LEU A 629 17.55 1.49 -22.87
N VAL A 630 16.51 2.07 -22.26
CA VAL A 630 15.13 1.87 -22.71
C VAL A 630 14.79 2.68 -23.96
N SER A 631 15.37 3.91 -24.09
CA SER A 631 15.07 4.81 -25.22
C SER A 631 15.95 4.58 -26.46
N GLU A 632 17.14 4.06 -26.25
CA GLU A 632 18.17 3.95 -27.28
C GLU A 632 18.50 2.46 -27.54
N SER A 633 19.75 2.13 -27.80
CA SER A 633 20.21 0.75 -27.97
C SER A 633 21.14 0.36 -26.82
N SER A 634 21.07 -0.91 -26.42
CA SER A 634 22.01 -1.47 -25.45
C SER A 634 23.23 -2.07 -26.14
N ALA A 635 24.36 -2.15 -25.44
CA ALA A 635 25.58 -2.78 -25.94
C ALA A 635 25.38 -4.27 -26.26
N SER A 636 24.51 -4.96 -25.55
CA SER A 636 24.18 -6.37 -25.78
C SER A 636 23.16 -6.57 -26.90
N GLY A 637 22.58 -5.52 -27.48
CA GLY A 637 21.47 -5.59 -28.43
C GLY A 637 20.13 -5.98 -27.79
N THR A 638 20.01 -6.00 -26.46
CA THR A 638 18.75 -6.29 -25.75
C THR A 638 17.83 -5.08 -25.80
N ALA A 639 16.60 -5.28 -26.20
CA ALA A 639 15.55 -4.27 -26.07
C ALA A 639 15.03 -4.29 -24.61
N TRP A 640 15.44 -3.30 -23.82
CA TRP A 640 14.99 -3.16 -22.42
C TRP A 640 13.70 -2.34 -22.34
N SER A 641 12.85 -2.63 -21.35
CA SER A 641 11.64 -1.86 -21.03
C SER A 641 11.40 -1.80 -19.53
N PHE A 642 10.67 -0.78 -19.05
CA PHE A 642 10.28 -0.65 -17.64
C PHE A 642 9.05 -1.49 -17.25
N ASN A 643 8.44 -2.15 -18.19
CA ASN A 643 7.31 -3.06 -17.94
C ASN A 643 7.44 -4.28 -18.83
N THR A 644 6.75 -5.35 -18.49
CA THR A 644 6.72 -6.55 -19.32
C THR A 644 6.01 -6.27 -20.64
N GLU A 645 6.74 -6.34 -21.76
CA GLU A 645 6.24 -6.22 -23.12
C GLU A 645 6.59 -7.47 -23.94
N ALA A 646 5.80 -7.75 -24.98
CA ALA A 646 5.94 -9.00 -25.75
C ALA A 646 7.28 -9.13 -26.50
N SER A 647 7.96 -8.01 -26.80
CA SER A 647 9.18 -7.98 -27.61
C SER A 647 10.41 -7.43 -26.87
N SER A 648 10.31 -7.19 -25.59
CA SER A 648 11.36 -6.60 -24.77
C SER A 648 11.66 -7.43 -23.52
N VAL A 649 12.76 -7.09 -22.85
CA VAL A 649 13.14 -7.66 -21.56
C VAL A 649 12.91 -6.59 -20.49
N GLU A 650 12.15 -6.94 -19.47
CA GLU A 650 11.90 -6.04 -18.35
C GLU A 650 13.22 -5.72 -17.61
N VAL A 651 13.38 -4.47 -17.25
CA VAL A 651 14.49 -4.00 -16.41
C VAL A 651 14.49 -4.75 -15.09
N ASP A 652 15.66 -5.27 -14.71
CA ASP A 652 15.86 -5.96 -13.44
C ASP A 652 17.24 -5.60 -12.88
N LEU A 653 17.27 -4.81 -11.83
CA LEU A 653 18.51 -4.31 -11.22
C LEU A 653 19.47 -5.41 -10.73
N LEU A 654 18.99 -6.66 -10.61
CA LEU A 654 19.78 -7.82 -10.22
C LEU A 654 20.23 -8.67 -11.42
N ASN A 655 19.77 -8.33 -12.64
CA ASN A 655 20.10 -9.09 -13.86
C ASN A 655 21.53 -8.78 -14.33
N PRO A 656 22.45 -9.77 -14.39
CA PRO A 656 23.83 -9.53 -14.77
C PRO A 656 23.99 -8.93 -16.20
N LYS A 657 23.05 -9.23 -17.10
CA LYS A 657 23.07 -8.67 -18.46
C LYS A 657 22.72 -7.19 -18.46
N LEU A 658 21.72 -6.78 -17.66
CA LEU A 658 21.42 -5.37 -17.46
C LEU A 658 22.60 -4.63 -16.81
N VAL A 659 23.20 -5.23 -15.79
CA VAL A 659 24.40 -4.66 -15.12
C VAL A 659 25.53 -4.41 -16.10
N ALA A 660 25.79 -5.36 -17.01
CA ALA A 660 26.80 -5.20 -18.05
C ALA A 660 26.46 -4.08 -19.05
N ASP A 661 25.21 -3.98 -19.48
CA ASP A 661 24.73 -2.92 -20.36
C ASP A 661 24.76 -1.54 -19.69
N LEU A 662 24.35 -1.45 -18.41
CA LEU A 662 24.47 -0.22 -17.61
C LEU A 662 25.92 0.23 -17.49
N ARG A 663 26.83 -0.71 -17.19
CA ARG A 663 28.26 -0.40 -17.10
C ARG A 663 28.80 0.15 -18.41
N ALA A 664 28.41 -0.43 -19.55
CA ALA A 664 28.81 0.05 -20.87
C ALA A 664 28.28 1.47 -21.15
N THR A 665 26.99 1.70 -20.85
CA THR A 665 26.33 3.00 -21.00
C THR A 665 26.98 4.08 -20.13
N LEU A 666 27.23 3.77 -18.85
CA LEU A 666 27.91 4.69 -17.94
C LEU A 666 29.35 5.00 -18.42
N SER A 667 30.05 3.99 -18.98
CA SER A 667 31.40 4.21 -19.55
C SER A 667 31.37 5.13 -20.76
N ASP A 668 30.36 5.05 -21.62
CA ASP A 668 30.13 5.98 -22.71
C ASP A 668 29.85 7.40 -22.17
N PHE A 669 29.01 7.52 -21.10
CA PHE A 669 28.75 8.80 -20.47
C PHE A 669 30.01 9.45 -19.87
N VAL A 670 30.93 8.65 -19.31
CA VAL A 670 32.24 9.13 -18.87
C VAL A 670 33.04 9.64 -20.06
N ALA A 671 33.10 8.89 -21.15
CA ALA A 671 33.88 9.27 -22.35
C ALA A 671 33.34 10.53 -23.03
N THR A 672 32.00 10.66 -23.09
CA THR A 672 31.33 11.82 -23.71
C THR A 672 31.17 13.00 -22.77
N LYS A 673 31.47 12.82 -21.47
CA LYS A 673 31.23 13.80 -20.40
C LYS A 673 29.77 14.27 -20.35
N ARG A 674 28.84 13.31 -20.50
CA ARG A 674 27.41 13.59 -20.58
C ARG A 674 26.91 14.28 -19.33
N VAL A 675 26.15 15.35 -19.48
CA VAL A 675 25.34 15.97 -18.41
C VAL A 675 23.89 15.88 -18.85
N PRO A 676 22.99 15.26 -18.04
CA PRO A 676 21.59 15.21 -18.39
C PRO A 676 20.98 16.61 -18.56
N ALA A 677 20.02 16.73 -19.47
CA ALA A 677 19.38 18.03 -19.76
C ALA A 677 18.73 18.63 -18.50
N ALA A 678 18.18 17.82 -17.62
CA ALA A 678 17.56 18.26 -16.36
C ALA A 678 18.56 18.92 -15.38
N LEU A 679 19.86 18.61 -15.53
CA LEU A 679 20.97 19.12 -14.70
C LEU A 679 21.84 20.14 -15.44
N ALA A 680 21.50 20.47 -16.69
CA ALA A 680 22.27 21.43 -17.50
C ALA A 680 22.39 22.79 -16.79
N GLY A 681 23.63 23.29 -16.68
CA GLY A 681 23.92 24.54 -15.97
C GLY A 681 23.89 24.45 -14.42
N GLN A 682 23.58 23.29 -13.87
CA GLN A 682 23.59 23.03 -12.40
C GLN A 682 24.74 22.10 -12.00
N MET A 683 25.23 21.33 -12.94
CA MET A 683 26.32 20.36 -12.75
C MET A 683 27.38 20.54 -13.81
N SER A 684 28.66 20.42 -13.42
CA SER A 684 29.76 20.42 -14.39
C SER A 684 29.93 19.04 -15.04
N PRO A 685 30.43 18.95 -16.26
CA PRO A 685 30.79 17.68 -16.89
C PRO A 685 31.76 16.84 -16.06
N GLU A 686 32.68 17.48 -15.37
CA GLU A 686 33.68 16.82 -14.51
C GLU A 686 33.00 16.17 -13.28
N THR A 687 32.02 16.83 -12.67
CA THR A 687 31.21 16.27 -11.57
C THR A 687 30.43 15.07 -12.06
N ALA A 688 29.74 15.20 -13.19
CA ALA A 688 28.96 14.08 -13.76
C ALA A 688 29.86 12.84 -14.05
N VAL A 689 31.07 13.06 -14.56
CA VAL A 689 32.06 11.98 -14.80
C VAL A 689 32.42 11.26 -13.49
N LEU A 690 32.65 12.01 -12.40
CA LEU A 690 32.92 11.38 -11.07
C LEU A 690 31.75 10.55 -10.59
N ASP A 691 30.52 11.04 -10.69
CA ASP A 691 29.31 10.32 -10.27
C ASP A 691 29.13 9.02 -11.07
N TYR A 692 29.32 9.06 -12.40
CA TYR A 692 29.30 7.86 -13.24
C TYR A 692 30.39 6.85 -12.87
N GLN A 693 31.58 7.32 -12.50
CA GLN A 693 32.69 6.45 -12.09
C GLN A 693 32.39 5.75 -10.75
N LEU A 694 31.73 6.43 -9.81
CA LEU A 694 31.29 5.83 -8.55
C LEU A 694 30.24 4.76 -8.81
N ALA A 695 29.26 5.03 -9.66
CA ALA A 695 28.25 4.04 -10.05
C ALA A 695 28.89 2.80 -10.74
N ILE A 696 29.86 3.00 -11.67
CA ILE A 696 30.62 1.89 -12.29
C ILE A 696 31.36 1.07 -11.23
N ALA A 697 32.03 1.72 -10.29
CA ALA A 697 32.74 1.03 -9.20
C ALA A 697 31.80 0.19 -8.34
N TRP A 698 30.58 0.69 -8.08
CA TRP A 698 29.54 -0.07 -7.38
C TRP A 698 29.10 -1.31 -8.18
N LEU A 699 28.81 -1.16 -9.48
CA LEU A 699 28.44 -2.29 -10.34
C LEU A 699 29.53 -3.37 -10.35
N ASP A 700 30.80 -2.95 -10.42
CA ASP A 700 31.96 -3.86 -10.41
C ASP A 700 32.15 -4.56 -9.06
N ALA A 701 31.86 -3.88 -7.95
CA ALA A 701 32.03 -4.43 -6.60
C ALA A 701 30.86 -5.32 -6.16
N HIS A 702 29.62 -5.00 -6.52
CA HIS A 702 28.42 -5.67 -5.99
C HIS A 702 27.69 -6.56 -7.01
N GLY A 703 27.93 -6.37 -8.30
CA GLY A 703 27.31 -7.18 -9.36
C GLY A 703 25.81 -6.91 -9.55
N HIS A 704 25.30 -5.80 -9.02
CA HIS A 704 23.91 -5.34 -9.18
C HIS A 704 23.83 -3.81 -9.22
N ALA A 705 22.73 -3.28 -9.77
CA ALA A 705 22.55 -1.84 -9.98
C ALA A 705 21.71 -1.16 -8.85
N TYR A 706 21.49 -1.82 -7.72
CA TYR A 706 20.70 -1.26 -6.64
C TYR A 706 21.54 -0.37 -5.73
N ILE A 707 21.68 0.90 -6.08
CA ILE A 707 22.24 1.96 -5.23
C ILE A 707 21.08 2.75 -4.64
N SER A 708 21.02 2.92 -3.33
CA SER A 708 19.94 3.66 -2.67
C SER A 708 20.47 4.49 -1.49
N ASN A 709 19.57 4.98 -0.62
CA ASN A 709 19.88 5.96 0.42
C ASN A 709 19.51 5.53 1.84
N GLY A 710 19.01 4.30 2.03
CA GLY A 710 18.50 3.82 3.31
C GLY A 710 19.59 3.40 4.30
N GLY A 711 19.17 3.01 5.51
CA GLY A 711 20.08 2.57 6.57
C GLY A 711 20.75 1.22 6.31
N PHE A 712 20.26 0.46 5.35
CA PHE A 712 20.89 -0.78 4.88
C PHE A 712 21.19 -0.67 3.39
N LEU A 713 22.26 -1.30 2.95
CA LEU A 713 22.59 -1.54 1.55
C LEU A 713 22.47 -3.03 1.21
N LEU A 714 22.14 -3.35 -0.03
CA LEU A 714 22.18 -4.72 -0.53
C LEU A 714 23.64 -5.09 -0.76
N GLU A 715 24.22 -5.92 0.12
CA GLU A 715 25.59 -6.40 -0.04
C GLU A 715 25.67 -7.41 -1.18
N ARG A 716 24.76 -8.37 -1.20
CA ARG A 716 24.59 -9.34 -2.29
C ARG A 716 23.30 -10.14 -2.17
N TYR A 717 22.91 -10.72 -3.27
CA TYR A 717 21.94 -11.80 -3.32
C TYR A 717 22.66 -13.11 -3.67
N ASP A 718 22.53 -14.11 -2.78
CA ASP A 718 23.00 -15.47 -3.02
C ASP A 718 21.83 -16.34 -3.53
N ALA A 719 21.76 -16.51 -4.85
CA ALA A 719 20.69 -17.27 -5.49
C ALA A 719 20.73 -18.76 -5.11
N SER A 720 21.92 -19.31 -4.88
CA SER A 720 22.08 -20.74 -4.52
C SER A 720 21.61 -21.01 -3.10
N GLY A 721 21.93 -20.11 -2.18
CA GLY A 721 21.51 -20.15 -0.78
C GLY A 721 20.12 -19.52 -0.55
N ASN A 722 19.50 -18.93 -1.58
CA ASN A 722 18.24 -18.19 -1.48
C ASN A 722 18.26 -17.16 -0.35
N THR A 723 19.35 -16.39 -0.26
CA THR A 723 19.60 -15.45 0.82
C THR A 723 19.90 -14.06 0.29
N GLY A 724 19.15 -13.08 0.73
CA GLY A 724 19.47 -11.65 0.58
C GLY A 724 20.31 -11.19 1.76
N ILE A 725 21.46 -10.57 1.49
CA ILE A 725 22.37 -10.08 2.53
C ILE A 725 22.38 -8.56 2.49
N LEU A 726 21.92 -7.95 3.59
CA LEU A 726 21.97 -6.51 3.78
C LEU A 726 23.04 -6.17 4.80
N ALA A 727 23.89 -5.19 4.48
CA ALA A 727 24.83 -4.59 5.43
C ALA A 727 24.29 -3.25 5.93
N ALA A 728 24.55 -2.94 7.18
CA ALA A 728 24.21 -1.62 7.71
C ALA A 728 25.05 -0.55 7.04
N PHE A 729 24.39 0.50 6.53
CA PHE A 729 25.07 1.66 5.95
C PHE A 729 25.65 2.53 7.06
N ARG A 730 26.99 2.61 7.12
CA ARG A 730 27.77 3.24 8.21
C ARG A 730 28.44 4.54 7.78
N ASP A 731 28.03 5.11 6.65
CA ASP A 731 28.61 6.37 6.19
C ASP A 731 28.41 7.48 7.22
N LYS A 732 29.44 8.32 7.41
CA LYS A 732 29.43 9.42 8.39
C LYS A 732 28.33 10.45 8.13
N ASP A 733 27.96 10.60 6.87
CA ASP A 733 26.97 11.56 6.41
C ASP A 733 25.54 10.98 6.39
N TYR A 734 25.35 9.66 6.70
CA TYR A 734 24.01 9.12 6.91
C TYR A 734 23.32 9.84 8.06
N PRO A 735 22.09 10.36 7.89
CA PRO A 735 21.53 11.32 8.83
C PRO A 735 21.16 10.75 10.21
N PHE A 736 20.94 9.44 10.32
CA PHE A 736 20.43 8.84 11.54
C PHE A 736 21.51 8.04 12.28
N GLU A 737 21.54 8.21 13.61
CA GLU A 737 22.40 7.46 14.51
C GLU A 737 21.77 6.12 14.89
N ALA A 738 22.60 5.16 15.28
CA ALA A 738 22.13 3.88 15.78
C ALA A 738 21.19 4.08 16.99
N GLY A 739 20.00 3.49 16.93
CA GLY A 739 18.97 3.66 17.97
C GLY A 739 18.10 4.92 17.82
N TYR A 740 18.32 5.77 16.82
CA TYR A 740 17.44 6.92 16.56
C TYR A 740 15.98 6.51 16.48
N TRP A 741 15.67 5.49 15.69
CA TRP A 741 14.31 5.04 15.44
C TRP A 741 13.67 4.36 16.65
N VAL A 742 14.44 3.74 17.54
CA VAL A 742 13.93 3.23 18.83
C VAL A 742 13.33 4.35 19.69
N LYS A 743 13.87 5.57 19.57
CA LYS A 743 13.37 6.74 20.30
C LYS A 743 12.28 7.48 19.53
N ALA A 744 12.49 7.68 18.21
CA ALA A 744 11.63 8.49 17.37
C ALA A 744 10.25 7.85 17.14
N LEU A 745 10.16 6.53 17.14
CA LEU A 745 8.90 5.79 16.95
C LEU A 745 8.14 5.52 18.25
N LYS A 746 8.69 5.86 19.41
CA LYS A 746 7.93 5.78 20.66
C LYS A 746 6.77 6.77 20.58
N SER A 747 5.56 6.25 20.69
CA SER A 747 4.35 7.05 20.71
C SER A 747 3.31 6.41 21.65
N ASP A 748 2.58 7.27 22.32
CA ASP A 748 1.45 6.87 23.12
C ASP A 748 0.19 7.11 22.30
N TYR A 749 -0.74 6.17 22.30
CA TYR A 749 -2.06 6.34 21.70
C TYR A 749 -3.14 5.74 22.59
N SER A 750 -4.34 6.29 22.47
CA SER A 750 -5.51 5.77 23.19
C SER A 750 -6.14 4.62 22.43
N ARG A 751 -6.62 3.61 23.17
CA ARG A 751 -7.39 2.50 22.64
C ARG A 751 -8.69 2.34 23.37
N VAL A 752 -9.80 2.28 22.66
CA VAL A 752 -11.09 1.92 23.26
C VAL A 752 -11.12 0.40 23.45
N GLU A 753 -11.11 -0.03 24.70
CA GLU A 753 -11.10 -1.45 25.09
C GLU A 753 -12.50 -2.07 25.06
N SER A 754 -13.50 -1.31 25.45
CA SER A 754 -14.90 -1.75 25.42
C SER A 754 -15.88 -0.59 25.44
N VAL A 755 -17.03 -0.81 24.83
CA VAL A 755 -18.20 0.07 24.88
C VAL A 755 -19.39 -0.74 25.43
N THR A 756 -19.94 -0.30 26.53
CA THR A 756 -21.12 -0.92 27.16
C THR A 756 -22.26 0.07 27.15
N VAL A 757 -23.35 -0.32 26.51
CA VAL A 757 -24.58 0.47 26.43
C VAL A 757 -25.56 -0.06 27.44
N ALA A 758 -26.08 0.79 28.33
CA ALA A 758 -27.10 0.40 29.28
C ALA A 758 -28.45 0.17 28.58
N ASP A 759 -29.33 -0.60 29.20
CA ASP A 759 -30.68 -0.78 28.68
C ASP A 759 -31.43 0.56 28.64
N PRO A 760 -32.08 0.88 27.52
CA PRO A 760 -32.78 2.15 27.36
C PRO A 760 -34.02 2.18 28.26
N ARG A 761 -34.16 3.24 29.08
CA ARG A 761 -35.34 3.46 29.93
C ARG A 761 -36.06 4.72 29.45
N LYS A 762 -37.39 4.64 29.38
CA LYS A 762 -38.19 5.78 28.93
C LYS A 762 -37.97 7.00 29.84
N SER A 763 -37.77 8.16 29.19
CA SER A 763 -37.54 9.45 29.86
C SER A 763 -36.27 9.48 30.74
N GLN A 764 -35.30 8.61 30.49
CA GLN A 764 -33.97 8.62 31.12
C GLN A 764 -32.90 8.68 30.06
N ASP A 765 -31.85 9.48 30.35
CA ASP A 765 -30.69 9.53 29.51
C ASP A 765 -30.03 8.15 29.37
N LEU A 766 -29.65 7.79 28.16
CA LEU A 766 -28.97 6.53 27.88
C LEU A 766 -27.53 6.62 28.36
N LYS A 767 -27.18 5.82 29.33
CA LYS A 767 -25.82 5.71 29.84
C LYS A 767 -24.98 4.80 28.94
N VAL A 768 -23.83 5.30 28.50
CA VAL A 768 -22.81 4.53 27.78
C VAL A 768 -21.51 4.58 28.57
N THR A 769 -20.98 3.41 28.89
CA THR A 769 -19.69 3.29 29.58
C THR A 769 -18.61 2.85 28.60
N VAL A 770 -17.51 3.58 28.56
CA VAL A 770 -16.37 3.31 27.67
C VAL A 770 -15.14 3.04 28.52
N LYS A 771 -14.44 1.93 28.26
CA LYS A 771 -13.11 1.66 28.85
C LYS A 771 -12.03 2.06 27.85
N VAL A 772 -11.05 2.83 28.33
CA VAL A 772 -9.94 3.34 27.52
C VAL A 772 -8.62 2.96 28.16
N GLY A 773 -7.73 2.42 27.37
CA GLY A 773 -6.35 2.15 27.71
C GLY A 773 -5.37 3.06 26.97
N LEU A 774 -4.22 3.32 27.59
CA LEU A 774 -3.04 3.90 26.97
C LEU A 774 -2.13 2.79 26.48
N VAL A 775 -1.77 2.82 25.24
CA VAL A 775 -0.77 1.92 24.64
C VAL A 775 0.48 2.74 24.36
N SER A 776 1.61 2.31 24.94
CA SER A 776 2.92 2.92 24.66
C SER A 776 3.63 2.06 23.61
N PHE A 777 3.55 2.49 22.36
CA PHE A 777 4.15 1.76 21.22
C PHE A 777 5.67 1.60 21.41
N PRO A 778 6.27 0.43 21.14
CA PRO A 778 5.70 -0.76 20.48
C PRO A 778 5.07 -1.80 21.41
N ALA A 779 4.70 -1.47 22.65
CA ALA A 779 3.94 -2.39 23.48
C ALA A 779 2.56 -2.66 22.86
N VAL A 780 2.01 -3.87 23.11
CA VAL A 780 0.66 -4.25 22.66
C VAL A 780 -0.35 -4.20 23.79
N SER A 781 0.14 -4.26 25.02
CA SER A 781 -0.72 -4.14 26.23
C SER A 781 -1.05 -2.68 26.49
N SER A 782 -2.26 -2.44 26.89
CA SER A 782 -2.70 -1.14 27.36
C SER A 782 -2.72 -1.07 28.90
N THR A 783 -2.58 0.13 29.42
CA THR A 783 -2.86 0.44 30.83
C THR A 783 -4.09 1.34 30.91
N PRO A 784 -4.98 1.15 31.90
CA PRO A 784 -6.15 2.03 32.07
C PRO A 784 -5.73 3.51 32.08
N SER A 785 -6.41 4.36 31.32
CA SER A 785 -6.02 5.76 31.13
C SER A 785 -7.19 6.73 31.25
N ASP A 786 -7.02 7.73 32.10
CA ASP A 786 -7.97 8.83 32.30
C ASP A 786 -7.58 10.11 31.52
N LYS A 787 -6.59 10.01 30.59
CA LYS A 787 -6.03 11.15 29.86
C LYS A 787 -6.71 11.43 28.53
N ALA A 788 -7.54 10.50 28.04
CA ALA A 788 -8.16 10.66 26.72
C ALA A 788 -9.36 11.60 26.75
N THR A 789 -9.58 12.28 25.67
CA THR A 789 -10.88 12.85 25.33
C THR A 789 -11.71 11.76 24.68
N VAL A 790 -12.91 11.53 25.22
CA VAL A 790 -13.79 10.45 24.73
C VAL A 790 -15.13 11.03 24.27
N THR A 791 -15.53 10.69 23.06
CA THR A 791 -16.83 11.05 22.49
C THR A 791 -17.61 9.78 22.18
N VAL A 792 -18.89 9.77 22.54
CA VAL A 792 -19.82 8.69 22.23
C VAL A 792 -20.87 9.20 21.26
N SER A 793 -21.12 8.46 20.19
CA SER A 793 -22.10 8.82 19.15
C SER A 793 -23.11 7.70 18.94
N LEU A 794 -24.39 7.99 19.13
CA LEU A 794 -25.51 7.12 18.73
C LEU A 794 -25.86 7.42 17.27
N MET A 795 -25.78 6.42 16.43
CA MET A 795 -26.04 6.54 14.99
C MET A 795 -27.52 6.30 14.69
N VAL A 796 -28.22 7.29 14.17
CA VAL A 796 -29.64 7.24 13.82
C VAL A 796 -29.79 7.60 12.34
N GLY A 797 -29.89 6.59 11.48
CA GLY A 797 -29.84 6.79 10.05
C GLY A 797 -28.47 7.40 9.63
N ASP A 798 -28.51 8.52 8.99
CA ASP A 798 -27.35 9.32 8.55
C ASP A 798 -26.88 10.38 9.57
N ARG A 799 -27.57 10.49 10.70
CA ARG A 799 -27.24 11.42 11.78
C ARG A 799 -26.52 10.72 12.94
N ALA A 800 -25.55 11.43 13.53
CA ALA A 800 -24.90 11.07 14.76
C ALA A 800 -25.39 11.97 15.89
N ILE A 801 -25.84 11.39 17.00
CA ILE A 801 -26.16 12.12 18.23
C ILE A 801 -25.00 11.89 19.18
N SER A 802 -24.14 12.89 19.33
CA SER A 802 -22.88 12.77 20.04
C SER A 802 -22.96 13.36 21.44
N ALA A 803 -22.28 12.73 22.39
CA ALA A 803 -22.10 13.19 23.76
C ALA A 803 -20.65 13.03 24.18
N ALA A 804 -20.07 14.04 24.83
CA ALA A 804 -18.77 13.94 25.45
C ALA A 804 -18.86 13.02 26.69
N ALA A 805 -17.94 12.07 26.81
CA ALA A 805 -17.85 11.23 27.97
C ALA A 805 -16.94 11.84 29.04
N LYS A 806 -17.33 11.71 30.31
CA LYS A 806 -16.56 12.16 31.47
C LYS A 806 -15.81 10.97 32.07
N SER A 807 -14.52 11.17 32.44
CA SER A 807 -13.79 10.15 33.18
C SER A 807 -14.41 9.94 34.55
N VAL A 808 -14.63 8.68 34.90
CA VAL A 808 -15.03 8.21 36.22
C VAL A 808 -13.92 7.47 36.94
N LYS A 809 -12.68 7.63 36.48
CA LYS A 809 -11.40 7.06 36.93
C LYS A 809 -11.16 5.61 36.50
N GLY A 810 -9.89 5.22 36.55
CA GLY A 810 -9.45 3.87 36.23
C GLY A 810 -9.66 3.49 34.75
N GLY A 811 -9.53 4.46 33.84
CA GLY A 811 -9.73 4.27 32.41
C GLY A 811 -11.19 4.13 31.99
N SER A 812 -12.13 4.38 32.92
CA SER A 812 -13.57 4.33 32.59
C SER A 812 -14.12 5.73 32.34
N TYR A 813 -14.95 5.84 31.31
CA TYR A 813 -15.64 7.07 30.90
C TYR A 813 -17.14 6.82 30.79
N GLU A 814 -17.94 7.81 31.14
CA GLU A 814 -19.39 7.75 31.03
C GLU A 814 -19.93 8.88 30.17
N ALA A 815 -20.72 8.55 29.18
CA ALA A 815 -21.51 9.50 28.39
C ALA A 815 -22.98 9.30 28.64
N LEU A 816 -23.73 10.39 28.61
CA LEU A 816 -25.20 10.40 28.70
C LEU A 816 -25.75 10.92 27.37
N ILE A 817 -26.46 10.07 26.63
CA ILE A 817 -27.18 10.45 25.43
C ILE A 817 -28.59 10.88 25.87
N PRO A 818 -29.08 12.08 25.48
CA PRO A 818 -30.34 12.60 25.98
C PRO A 818 -31.54 11.68 25.75
N ALA A 819 -32.38 11.52 26.74
CA ALA A 819 -33.60 10.71 26.69
C ALA A 819 -34.46 11.01 25.45
N ALA A 820 -34.62 12.31 25.11
CA ALA A 820 -35.39 12.74 23.95
C ALA A 820 -34.87 12.15 22.61
N ALA A 821 -33.58 11.90 22.52
CA ALA A 821 -32.98 11.31 21.34
C ALA A 821 -33.24 9.79 21.25
N VAL A 822 -33.38 9.12 22.41
CA VAL A 822 -33.56 7.67 22.48
C VAL A 822 -35.04 7.30 22.46
N ASP A 823 -35.90 8.08 23.16
CA ASP A 823 -37.32 7.82 23.25
C ASP A 823 -38.02 7.88 21.88
N GLY A 824 -37.58 8.76 21.00
CA GLY A 824 -38.11 8.92 19.66
C GLY A 824 -37.66 7.86 18.63
N LEU A 825 -36.78 6.93 19.04
CA LEU A 825 -36.31 5.88 18.14
C LEU A 825 -37.40 4.81 17.92
N ALA A 826 -37.45 4.32 16.68
CA ALA A 826 -38.25 3.13 16.38
C ALA A 826 -37.66 1.88 17.06
N ILE A 827 -38.47 0.81 17.19
CA ILE A 827 -37.97 -0.50 17.62
C ILE A 827 -36.87 -0.96 16.62
N GLY A 828 -35.72 -1.36 17.13
CA GLY A 828 -34.61 -1.78 16.28
C GLY A 828 -33.24 -1.72 16.95
N ALA A 829 -32.23 -2.07 16.18
CA ALA A 829 -30.81 -2.02 16.58
C ALA A 829 -30.15 -0.73 16.10
N TYR A 830 -29.44 -0.05 16.99
CA TYR A 830 -28.72 1.20 16.70
C TYR A 830 -27.26 1.08 17.10
N THR A 831 -26.35 1.52 16.25
CA THR A 831 -24.93 1.46 16.57
C THR A 831 -24.53 2.63 17.47
N VAL A 832 -23.80 2.31 18.53
CA VAL A 832 -23.16 3.29 19.41
C VAL A 832 -21.65 3.21 19.20
N VAL A 833 -21.05 4.30 18.77
CA VAL A 833 -19.59 4.40 18.50
C VAL A 833 -18.94 5.21 19.61
N ALA A 834 -17.84 4.71 20.16
CA ALA A 834 -16.96 5.47 21.05
C ALA A 834 -15.66 5.78 20.33
N GLU A 835 -15.24 7.03 20.44
CA GLU A 835 -13.99 7.56 19.93
C GLU A 835 -13.16 8.09 21.09
N SER A 836 -11.85 7.73 21.13
CA SER A 836 -10.93 8.24 22.13
C SER A 836 -9.69 8.86 21.46
N SER A 837 -9.19 9.98 21.96
CA SER A 837 -8.00 10.66 21.45
C SER A 837 -7.21 11.28 22.60
N LEU A 838 -5.87 11.31 22.48
CA LEU A 838 -4.94 11.99 23.40
C LEU A 838 -4.66 13.42 22.95
N GLY A 839 -5.03 13.82 21.73
CA GLY A 839 -4.80 15.17 21.20
C GLY A 839 -4.90 15.23 19.68
N LYS A 840 -4.47 16.37 19.11
CA LYS A 840 -4.64 16.68 17.67
C LYS A 840 -3.81 15.81 16.72
N ASP A 841 -2.67 15.29 17.20
CA ASP A 841 -1.73 14.53 16.37
C ASP A 841 -1.82 13.03 16.63
N ASP A 842 -2.89 12.60 17.32
CA ASP A 842 -3.14 11.21 17.69
C ASP A 842 -4.09 10.54 16.68
N ALA A 843 -3.82 9.28 16.36
CA ALA A 843 -4.80 8.46 15.65
C ALA A 843 -5.91 8.06 16.65
N PRO A 844 -7.15 8.49 16.46
CA PRO A 844 -8.21 8.18 17.41
C PRO A 844 -8.45 6.69 17.52
N GLY A 845 -8.61 6.20 18.74
CA GLY A 845 -9.08 4.85 19.02
C GLY A 845 -10.61 4.78 18.84
N PHE A 846 -11.10 3.77 18.13
CA PHE A 846 -12.54 3.57 17.90
C PHE A 846 -12.99 2.20 18.40
N SER A 847 -14.20 2.14 18.89
CA SER A 847 -14.93 0.88 19.11
C SER A 847 -16.43 1.14 19.02
N SER A 848 -17.22 0.10 18.81
CA SER A 848 -18.66 0.22 18.70
C SER A 848 -19.39 -0.86 19.53
N SER A 849 -20.63 -0.57 19.85
CA SER A 849 -21.57 -1.48 20.47
C SER A 849 -22.96 -1.24 19.90
N VAL A 850 -23.93 -2.05 20.28
CA VAL A 850 -25.29 -1.96 19.77
C VAL A 850 -26.25 -1.61 20.90
N LEU A 851 -27.07 -0.59 20.65
CA LEU A 851 -28.28 -0.32 21.45
C LEU A 851 -29.44 -1.08 20.83
N MET A 852 -30.07 -1.96 21.62
CA MET A 852 -31.35 -2.60 21.25
C MET A 852 -32.51 -1.79 21.83
N LYS A 853 -33.35 -1.23 20.94
CA LYS A 853 -34.63 -0.57 21.33
C LYS A 853 -35.76 -1.57 21.11
N PHE A 854 -36.50 -1.89 22.19
CA PHE A 854 -37.62 -2.79 22.18
C PHE A 854 -38.96 -2.05 22.26
#